data_436bd8cf54167583fb2230568139b1a5
#
_entry.id   436bd8cf54167583fb2230568139b1a5
#
_cell.length_a   1.000
_cell.length_b   1.000
_cell.length_c   1.000
_cell.angle_alpha   90.00
_cell.angle_beta   90.00
_cell.angle_gamma   90.00
#
_symmetry.space_group_name_H-M   'P 1'
#
loop_
_entity.id
_entity.type
_entity.pdbx_description
1 polymer ?
#
loop_
_entity_poly.entity_id
_entity_poly.type
_entity_poly.pdbx_seq_one_letter_code
_entity_poly.pdbx_strand_id
1 'polypeptide(L)'
;MIKKILIANRGEIACRVIRTARRMGIRTVAVFSDADREALHVREADEAVHIGPAPSSQSYIAIDRILDAIRTTGADAVHPGYGFLSENAAFAAALDAAGVIFIGPPVGAIKAMGDKITSKKIAAEAGVSTVPGHMDLIADADEAARISGEIGYPVMIKASAGGGGKGMRIAWNDAEAREGFQSSKNEAKASFGDDRIFIEKFVTQPRHIEIQVLGDRHGTVLHLGERECSIQRRNQKVIEEAPSPFLDPETRRAMGEQAVALAKAVNYHSAGTVEFIVDGARNFYFLEMNTRLQVEHPVTELVTGLDLVEQMIRVAAGEALSFAQDDVTLDGWAVESRLYAEDPYRNFLPSIGRLTRYRPPAEGPTGGGCVLRNDTGVTEGGEISMYYDPMVAKLCAWGPDRLAAIDTMLHALDDFEVEGIGHNLPFLSAVMQHERFRSGNITTAFIAEEFPDGFQGVEPDADAHRVLAAVAVLVHQVLQERAAHISGIVGHHRRVVAKDWVVRFDDTEIEATIEALGEETCIRFGDGGMLTTAGVFVPGATHARFVIGGEPVGVKIDLTGSAIRLRWRGMDVKAYVRSPRVAALARWMLRKLPPDTSKLLLCPMPGVITAIMVSAGETVEAGQPLATVEAMKMENILRAERRSVVKRVAVEPGTSLAVDEVVLEFE
;
A
#
# COMPACT_ATOMS: atom_id res chain seq x y z
N MET A 1 3.54 -32.03 -18.00
CA MET A 1 3.99 -30.61 -18.26
C MET A 1 2.75 -29.76 -18.43
N ILE A 2 2.63 -28.69 -17.65
CA ILE A 2 1.49 -27.74 -17.68
C ILE A 2 1.54 -26.96 -19.00
N LYS A 3 0.43 -26.92 -19.74
CA LYS A 3 0.33 -26.22 -21.05
C LYS A 3 -0.57 -24.99 -20.99
N LYS A 4 -1.55 -24.99 -20.09
CA LYS A 4 -2.52 -23.89 -19.94
C LYS A 4 -2.88 -23.69 -18.48
N ILE A 5 -2.71 -22.46 -17.97
CA ILE A 5 -3.01 -22.07 -16.59
C ILE A 5 -4.20 -21.14 -16.60
N LEU A 6 -5.25 -21.47 -15.82
CA LEU A 6 -6.28 -20.50 -15.45
C LEU A 6 -5.81 -19.74 -14.21
N ILE A 7 -5.92 -18.41 -14.26
CA ILE A 7 -5.54 -17.54 -13.16
C ILE A 7 -6.82 -17.16 -12.41
N ALA A 8 -7.04 -17.78 -11.25
CA ALA A 8 -8.23 -17.56 -10.41
C ALA A 8 -8.08 -16.30 -9.54
N ASN A 9 -7.70 -15.21 -10.18
CA ASN A 9 -7.48 -13.91 -9.53
C ASN A 9 -7.62 -12.77 -10.56
N ARG A 10 -7.37 -11.53 -10.13
CA ARG A 10 -7.51 -10.30 -10.91
C ARG A 10 -6.36 -9.32 -10.65
N GLY A 11 -6.39 -8.21 -11.38
CA GLY A 11 -5.52 -7.07 -11.11
C GLY A 11 -4.04 -7.39 -11.31
N GLU A 12 -3.19 -6.79 -10.47
CA GLU A 12 -1.74 -6.85 -10.65
C GLU A 12 -1.19 -8.27 -10.55
N ILE A 13 -1.70 -9.09 -9.60
CA ILE A 13 -1.21 -10.47 -9.44
C ILE A 13 -1.56 -11.35 -10.64
N ALA A 14 -2.71 -11.13 -11.27
CA ALA A 14 -3.04 -11.85 -12.50
C ALA A 14 -2.08 -11.46 -13.64
N CYS A 15 -1.79 -10.17 -13.84
CA CYS A 15 -0.78 -9.69 -14.79
C CYS A 15 0.61 -10.27 -14.47
N ARG A 16 0.97 -10.31 -13.18
CA ARG A 16 2.24 -10.88 -12.71
C ARG A 16 2.40 -12.36 -13.09
N VAL A 17 1.35 -13.16 -12.87
CA VAL A 17 1.34 -14.60 -13.25
C VAL A 17 1.37 -14.76 -14.76
N ILE A 18 0.58 -13.97 -15.51
CA ILE A 18 0.57 -13.99 -16.99
C ILE A 18 1.97 -13.73 -17.55
N ARG A 19 2.69 -12.75 -17.00
CA ARG A 19 4.06 -12.40 -17.43
C ARG A 19 5.01 -13.59 -17.32
N THR A 20 5.02 -14.30 -16.21
CA THR A 20 5.85 -15.48 -16.00
C THR A 20 5.40 -16.66 -16.84
N ALA A 21 4.10 -16.97 -16.89
CA ALA A 21 3.57 -18.06 -17.70
C ALA A 21 3.92 -17.89 -19.20
N ARG A 22 3.79 -16.66 -19.72
CA ARG A 22 4.17 -16.31 -21.10
C ARG A 22 5.66 -16.53 -21.36
N ARG A 23 6.55 -16.13 -20.41
CA ARG A 23 7.99 -16.37 -20.49
C ARG A 23 8.32 -17.88 -20.52
N MET A 24 7.53 -18.68 -19.80
CA MET A 24 7.65 -20.14 -19.79
C MET A 24 7.00 -20.84 -21.02
N GLY A 25 6.36 -20.10 -21.90
CA GLY A 25 5.64 -20.64 -23.06
C GLY A 25 4.33 -21.35 -22.72
N ILE A 26 3.73 -21.00 -21.56
CA ILE A 26 2.47 -21.56 -21.06
C ILE A 26 1.33 -20.61 -21.39
N ARG A 27 0.25 -21.13 -21.96
CA ARG A 27 -0.95 -20.34 -22.26
C ARG A 27 -1.71 -19.98 -21.00
N THR A 28 -2.38 -18.83 -21.03
CA THR A 28 -3.06 -18.26 -19.88
C THR A 28 -4.54 -18.02 -20.14
N VAL A 29 -5.35 -18.28 -19.13
CA VAL A 29 -6.79 -17.94 -19.09
C VAL A 29 -7.02 -16.99 -17.94
N ALA A 30 -7.48 -15.78 -18.23
CA ALA A 30 -7.98 -14.85 -17.22
C ALA A 30 -9.46 -15.11 -16.92
N VAL A 31 -9.87 -14.93 -15.68
CA VAL A 31 -11.28 -14.83 -15.30
C VAL A 31 -11.62 -13.39 -14.94
N PHE A 32 -12.86 -12.95 -15.24
CA PHE A 32 -13.26 -11.58 -14.94
C PHE A 32 -14.73 -11.46 -14.58
N SER A 33 -15.03 -10.55 -13.65
CA SER A 33 -16.38 -10.11 -13.32
C SER A 33 -16.83 -8.96 -14.23
N ASP A 34 -18.09 -8.54 -14.11
CA ASP A 34 -18.60 -7.38 -14.86
C ASP A 34 -17.75 -6.11 -14.67
N ALA A 35 -17.21 -5.88 -13.47
CA ALA A 35 -16.38 -4.71 -13.18
C ALA A 35 -14.98 -4.77 -13.83
N ASP A 36 -14.49 -5.95 -14.20
CA ASP A 36 -13.14 -6.14 -14.73
C ASP A 36 -13.09 -6.43 -16.25
N ARG A 37 -14.20 -6.27 -16.95
CA ARG A 37 -14.30 -6.58 -18.38
C ARG A 37 -13.19 -5.97 -19.23
N GLU A 38 -12.80 -4.75 -18.93
CA GLU A 38 -11.76 -3.99 -19.63
C GLU A 38 -10.40 -3.96 -18.88
N ALA A 39 -10.26 -4.76 -17.80
CA ALA A 39 -9.06 -4.76 -16.99
C ALA A 39 -7.82 -5.28 -17.75
N LEU A 40 -6.64 -4.83 -17.31
CA LEU A 40 -5.36 -5.15 -17.99
C LEU A 40 -5.13 -6.66 -18.11
N HIS A 41 -5.35 -7.42 -17.03
CA HIS A 41 -5.14 -8.88 -17.02
C HIS A 41 -6.04 -9.63 -18.03
N VAL A 42 -7.24 -9.09 -18.33
CA VAL A 42 -8.15 -9.66 -19.34
C VAL A 42 -7.58 -9.46 -20.74
N ARG A 43 -6.98 -8.29 -21.00
CA ARG A 43 -6.37 -7.97 -22.29
C ARG A 43 -5.03 -8.66 -22.51
N GLU A 44 -4.30 -8.97 -21.43
CA GLU A 44 -2.98 -9.63 -21.51
C GLU A 44 -3.05 -11.16 -21.64
N ALA A 45 -4.11 -11.81 -21.14
CA ALA A 45 -4.25 -13.26 -21.22
C ALA A 45 -4.54 -13.74 -22.64
N ASP A 46 -4.19 -15.00 -22.92
CA ASP A 46 -4.48 -15.62 -24.23
C ASP A 46 -5.98 -15.90 -24.41
N GLU A 47 -6.69 -16.21 -23.32
CA GLU A 47 -8.13 -16.43 -23.26
C GLU A 47 -8.70 -15.73 -22.04
N ALA A 48 -9.97 -15.34 -22.09
CA ALA A 48 -10.66 -14.74 -20.95
C ALA A 48 -12.10 -15.27 -20.80
N VAL A 49 -12.54 -15.51 -19.56
CA VAL A 49 -13.86 -16.06 -19.25
C VAL A 49 -14.58 -15.17 -18.26
N HIS A 50 -15.77 -14.73 -18.61
CA HIS A 50 -16.67 -14.00 -17.71
C HIS A 50 -17.23 -14.94 -16.63
N ILE A 51 -17.09 -14.58 -15.37
CA ILE A 51 -17.47 -15.41 -14.23
C ILE A 51 -18.60 -14.82 -13.36
N GLY A 52 -19.23 -13.73 -13.78
CA GLY A 52 -20.42 -13.19 -13.10
C GLY A 52 -20.35 -11.73 -12.71
N PRO A 53 -21.28 -11.29 -11.82
CA PRO A 53 -21.39 -9.92 -11.37
C PRO A 53 -20.17 -9.40 -10.62
N ALA A 54 -20.09 -8.07 -10.44
CA ALA A 54 -18.99 -7.40 -9.78
C ALA A 54 -18.68 -7.89 -8.33
N PRO A 55 -19.66 -8.15 -7.44
CA PRO A 55 -19.34 -8.63 -6.10
C PRO A 55 -18.54 -9.95 -6.12
N SER A 56 -17.45 -10.01 -5.37
CA SER A 56 -16.54 -11.17 -5.35
C SER A 56 -17.23 -12.46 -4.92
N SER A 57 -18.25 -12.39 -4.02
CA SER A 57 -19.05 -13.53 -3.59
C SER A 57 -19.85 -14.20 -4.73
N GLN A 58 -20.11 -13.46 -5.80
CA GLN A 58 -20.85 -13.94 -6.96
C GLN A 58 -19.96 -14.20 -8.18
N SER A 59 -18.64 -14.04 -8.03
CA SER A 59 -17.65 -14.17 -9.11
C SER A 59 -16.38 -14.88 -8.63
N TYR A 60 -15.36 -14.13 -8.18
CA TYR A 60 -14.01 -14.62 -7.91
C TYR A 60 -13.91 -15.66 -6.79
N ILE A 61 -14.81 -15.68 -5.80
CA ILE A 61 -14.86 -16.68 -4.73
C ILE A 61 -15.95 -17.75 -4.93
N ALA A 62 -16.68 -17.69 -6.03
CA ALA A 62 -17.67 -18.70 -6.42
C ALA A 62 -16.97 -19.89 -7.10
N ILE A 63 -16.66 -20.93 -6.32
CA ILE A 63 -15.89 -22.11 -6.76
C ILE A 63 -16.48 -22.72 -8.05
N ASP A 64 -17.80 -22.89 -8.11
CA ASP A 64 -18.48 -23.50 -9.26
C ASP A 64 -18.22 -22.72 -10.57
N ARG A 65 -18.18 -21.37 -10.49
CA ARG A 65 -17.89 -20.50 -11.63
C ARG A 65 -16.46 -20.69 -12.15
N ILE A 66 -15.50 -20.85 -11.24
CA ILE A 66 -14.12 -21.11 -11.61
C ILE A 66 -13.99 -22.51 -12.23
N LEU A 67 -14.64 -23.51 -11.66
CA LEU A 67 -14.66 -24.87 -12.23
C LEU A 67 -15.30 -24.92 -13.62
N ASP A 68 -16.37 -24.14 -13.86
CA ASP A 68 -16.98 -24.01 -15.18
C ASP A 68 -16.03 -23.35 -16.19
N ALA A 69 -15.30 -22.31 -15.77
CA ALA A 69 -14.28 -21.67 -16.62
C ALA A 69 -13.16 -22.65 -16.98
N ILE A 70 -12.70 -23.49 -16.05
CA ILE A 70 -11.70 -24.53 -16.28
C ILE A 70 -12.23 -25.54 -17.33
N ARG A 71 -13.45 -26.06 -17.13
CA ARG A 71 -14.07 -27.01 -18.07
C ARG A 71 -14.20 -26.47 -19.46
N THR A 72 -14.62 -25.20 -19.57
CA THR A 72 -14.84 -24.51 -20.86
C THR A 72 -13.54 -24.30 -21.62
N THR A 73 -12.45 -23.97 -20.91
CA THR A 73 -11.15 -23.64 -21.53
C THR A 73 -10.20 -24.82 -21.63
N GLY A 74 -10.46 -25.89 -20.88
CA GLY A 74 -9.56 -27.03 -20.79
C GLY A 74 -8.22 -26.67 -20.16
N ALA A 75 -8.20 -25.79 -19.15
CA ALA A 75 -6.97 -25.46 -18.42
C ALA A 75 -6.45 -26.67 -17.61
N ASP A 76 -5.17 -26.93 -17.68
CA ASP A 76 -4.50 -28.05 -16.98
C ASP A 76 -4.28 -27.75 -15.49
N ALA A 77 -4.09 -26.46 -15.19
CA ALA A 77 -3.72 -26.01 -13.86
C ALA A 77 -4.40 -24.67 -13.52
N VAL A 78 -4.46 -24.38 -12.22
CA VAL A 78 -4.99 -23.12 -11.70
C VAL A 78 -3.96 -22.46 -10.79
N HIS A 79 -3.64 -21.18 -11.06
CA HIS A 79 -2.87 -20.33 -10.16
C HIS A 79 -3.83 -19.41 -9.40
N PRO A 80 -3.92 -19.51 -8.05
CA PRO A 80 -4.88 -18.73 -7.28
C PRO A 80 -4.41 -17.29 -6.99
N GLY A 81 -3.15 -16.95 -7.23
CA GLY A 81 -2.54 -15.70 -6.77
C GLY A 81 -2.49 -15.61 -5.25
N TYR A 82 -2.95 -14.50 -4.69
CA TYR A 82 -3.17 -14.28 -3.26
C TYR A 82 -4.57 -13.69 -3.01
N GLY A 83 -5.07 -13.78 -1.78
CA GLY A 83 -6.46 -13.44 -1.45
C GLY A 83 -7.46 -14.41 -2.12
N PHE A 84 -8.73 -14.04 -2.19
CA PHE A 84 -9.82 -14.83 -2.76
C PHE A 84 -9.78 -16.32 -2.35
N LEU A 85 -9.47 -17.21 -3.31
CA LEU A 85 -9.48 -18.67 -3.11
C LEU A 85 -8.09 -19.26 -2.82
N SER A 86 -7.03 -18.43 -2.67
CA SER A 86 -5.66 -18.94 -2.54
C SER A 86 -5.41 -19.79 -1.30
N GLU A 87 -6.11 -19.52 -0.19
CA GLU A 87 -6.03 -20.25 1.07
C GLU A 87 -7.33 -21.03 1.37
N ASN A 88 -8.12 -21.31 0.32
CA ASN A 88 -9.38 -22.05 0.46
C ASN A 88 -9.17 -23.54 0.25
N ALA A 89 -9.20 -24.32 1.35
CA ALA A 89 -9.00 -25.76 1.30
C ALA A 89 -10.08 -26.51 0.50
N ALA A 90 -11.32 -25.99 0.48
CA ALA A 90 -12.40 -26.60 -0.29
C ALA A 90 -12.18 -26.40 -1.80
N PHE A 91 -11.66 -25.25 -2.20
CA PHE A 91 -11.30 -24.99 -3.59
C PHE A 91 -10.16 -25.91 -4.07
N ALA A 92 -9.08 -26.01 -3.30
CA ALA A 92 -7.98 -26.92 -3.62
C ALA A 92 -8.44 -28.37 -3.73
N ALA A 93 -9.29 -28.84 -2.81
CA ALA A 93 -9.87 -30.17 -2.86
C ALA A 93 -10.82 -30.40 -4.06
N ALA A 94 -11.57 -29.37 -4.45
CA ALA A 94 -12.44 -29.44 -5.65
C ALA A 94 -11.64 -29.54 -6.94
N LEU A 95 -10.49 -28.88 -7.03
CA LEU A 95 -9.55 -28.99 -8.16
C LEU A 95 -8.92 -30.40 -8.22
N ASP A 96 -8.46 -30.93 -7.08
CA ASP A 96 -7.94 -32.29 -7.00
C ASP A 96 -8.99 -33.32 -7.48
N ALA A 97 -10.23 -33.19 -7.03
CA ALA A 97 -11.34 -34.05 -7.46
C ALA A 97 -11.66 -33.92 -8.97
N ALA A 98 -11.42 -32.76 -9.55
CA ALA A 98 -11.59 -32.49 -10.98
C ALA A 98 -10.36 -32.93 -11.82
N GLY A 99 -9.27 -33.40 -11.20
CA GLY A 99 -8.03 -33.76 -11.87
C GLY A 99 -7.25 -32.55 -12.41
N VAL A 100 -7.43 -31.37 -11.84
CA VAL A 100 -6.81 -30.11 -12.22
C VAL A 100 -5.70 -29.75 -11.22
N ILE A 101 -4.52 -29.38 -11.71
CA ILE A 101 -3.37 -29.08 -10.87
C ILE A 101 -3.61 -27.74 -10.13
N PHE A 102 -3.59 -27.75 -8.80
CA PHE A 102 -3.53 -26.55 -7.99
C PHE A 102 -2.08 -26.06 -7.87
N ILE A 103 -1.76 -24.86 -8.36
CA ILE A 103 -0.44 -24.22 -8.22
C ILE A 103 -0.41 -23.53 -6.87
N GLY A 104 -0.16 -24.30 -5.84
CA GLY A 104 -0.22 -23.90 -4.44
C GLY A 104 0.12 -25.06 -3.51
N PRO A 105 -0.03 -24.86 -2.20
CA PRO A 105 0.28 -25.87 -1.19
C PRO A 105 -0.76 -27.00 -1.13
N PRO A 106 -0.45 -28.11 -0.44
CA PRO A 106 -1.39 -29.21 -0.26
C PRO A 106 -2.56 -28.82 0.64
N VAL A 107 -3.74 -29.40 0.38
CA VAL A 107 -4.99 -29.16 1.15
C VAL A 107 -4.78 -29.32 2.66
N GLY A 108 -3.96 -30.30 3.08
CA GLY A 108 -3.64 -30.54 4.48
C GLY A 108 -2.93 -29.37 5.15
N ALA A 109 -1.96 -28.76 4.48
CA ALA A 109 -1.24 -27.61 4.99
C ALA A 109 -2.14 -26.36 5.08
N ILE A 110 -2.99 -26.12 4.07
CA ILE A 110 -3.97 -25.01 4.11
C ILE A 110 -4.88 -25.16 5.32
N LYS A 111 -5.42 -26.35 5.58
CA LYS A 111 -6.28 -26.60 6.73
C LYS A 111 -5.55 -26.45 8.06
N ALA A 112 -4.33 -27.00 8.17
CA ALA A 112 -3.55 -26.98 9.40
C ALA A 112 -3.11 -25.57 9.78
N MET A 113 -2.71 -24.76 8.83
CA MET A 113 -2.23 -23.40 9.07
C MET A 113 -3.36 -22.35 9.09
N GLY A 114 -4.53 -22.65 8.55
CA GLY A 114 -5.69 -21.75 8.55
C GLY A 114 -6.39 -21.60 9.90
N ASP A 115 -6.21 -22.54 10.83
CA ASP A 115 -6.70 -22.45 12.20
C ASP A 115 -5.59 -21.96 13.14
N LYS A 116 -5.79 -20.81 13.80
CA LYS A 116 -4.76 -20.16 14.62
C LYS A 116 -4.30 -20.99 15.82
N ILE A 117 -5.18 -21.77 16.44
CA ILE A 117 -4.82 -22.61 17.58
C ILE A 117 -4.06 -23.83 17.09
N THR A 118 -4.54 -24.48 16.05
CA THR A 118 -3.90 -25.64 15.46
C THR A 118 -2.50 -25.28 14.92
N SER A 119 -2.38 -24.17 14.21
CA SER A 119 -1.09 -23.73 13.65
C SER A 119 -0.05 -23.46 14.73
N LYS A 120 -0.42 -22.84 15.87
CA LYS A 120 0.48 -22.61 17.00
C LYS A 120 0.88 -23.90 17.71
N LYS A 121 -0.03 -24.86 17.85
CA LYS A 121 0.30 -26.19 18.42
C LYS A 121 1.32 -26.91 17.55
N ILE A 122 1.07 -26.96 16.23
CA ILE A 122 2.00 -27.58 15.28
C ILE A 122 3.36 -26.86 15.30
N ALA A 123 3.35 -25.51 15.34
CA ALA A 123 4.58 -24.72 15.44
C ALA A 123 5.40 -25.07 16.70
N ALA A 124 4.74 -25.13 17.86
CA ALA A 124 5.41 -25.51 19.11
C ALA A 124 5.95 -26.97 19.07
N GLU A 125 5.20 -27.91 18.52
CA GLU A 125 5.62 -29.30 18.31
C GLU A 125 6.81 -29.42 17.34
N ALA A 126 6.87 -28.53 16.34
CA ALA A 126 7.98 -28.44 15.40
C ALA A 126 9.21 -27.68 15.96
N GLY A 127 9.18 -27.24 17.22
CA GLY A 127 10.26 -26.50 17.87
C GLY A 127 10.34 -25.02 17.46
N VAL A 128 9.27 -24.46 16.89
CA VAL A 128 9.21 -23.04 16.52
C VAL A 128 8.85 -22.21 17.74
N SER A 129 9.56 -21.12 17.95
CA SER A 129 9.34 -20.18 19.06
C SER A 129 7.94 -19.55 18.93
N THR A 130 7.09 -19.78 19.90
CA THR A 130 5.73 -19.18 19.96
C THR A 130 5.68 -18.09 21.02
N VAL A 131 4.80 -17.10 20.84
CA VAL A 131 4.60 -16.07 21.86
C VAL A 131 4.18 -16.76 23.17
N PRO A 132 4.86 -16.48 24.30
CA PRO A 132 4.45 -17.00 25.58
C PRO A 132 2.97 -16.68 25.87
N GLY A 133 2.17 -17.66 26.14
CA GLY A 133 0.72 -17.44 26.28
C GLY A 133 -0.02 -18.67 26.77
N HIS A 134 -1.33 -18.50 26.97
CA HIS A 134 -2.25 -19.54 27.39
C HIS A 134 -3.22 -19.82 26.25
N MET A 135 -3.17 -21.04 25.71
CA MET A 135 -3.93 -21.43 24.51
C MET A 135 -5.17 -22.26 24.84
N ASP A 136 -5.36 -22.63 26.10
CA ASP A 136 -6.55 -23.35 26.53
C ASP A 136 -7.75 -22.41 26.75
N LEU A 137 -8.93 -22.95 26.82
CA LEU A 137 -10.16 -22.18 27.05
C LEU A 137 -10.12 -21.51 28.41
N ILE A 138 -10.34 -20.20 28.41
CA ILE A 138 -10.41 -19.37 29.62
C ILE A 138 -11.90 -19.26 30.00
N ALA A 139 -12.22 -19.65 31.22
CA ALA A 139 -13.60 -19.77 31.66
C ALA A 139 -14.23 -18.38 31.91
N ASP A 140 -13.53 -17.51 32.61
CA ASP A 140 -14.05 -16.22 33.05
C ASP A 140 -12.98 -15.13 33.14
N ALA A 141 -13.41 -13.91 33.51
CA ALA A 141 -12.54 -12.72 33.57
C ALA A 141 -11.52 -12.80 34.74
N ASP A 142 -11.80 -13.50 35.83
CA ASP A 142 -10.86 -13.66 36.94
C ASP A 142 -9.74 -14.62 36.59
N GLU A 143 -10.06 -15.72 35.90
CA GLU A 143 -9.07 -16.60 35.33
C GLU A 143 -8.20 -15.89 34.26
N ALA A 144 -8.79 -15.05 33.43
CA ALA A 144 -8.06 -14.24 32.47
C ALA A 144 -7.03 -13.31 33.16
N ALA A 145 -7.40 -12.65 34.25
CA ALA A 145 -6.48 -11.80 35.01
C ALA A 145 -5.36 -12.62 35.68
N ARG A 146 -5.68 -13.79 36.27
CA ARG A 146 -4.67 -14.68 36.86
C ARG A 146 -3.64 -15.13 35.82
N ILE A 147 -4.10 -15.63 34.68
CA ILE A 147 -3.25 -16.07 33.57
C ILE A 147 -2.40 -14.92 33.05
N SER A 148 -2.98 -13.72 32.90
CA SER A 148 -2.26 -12.51 32.48
C SER A 148 -1.12 -12.17 33.45
N GLY A 149 -1.36 -12.28 34.77
CA GLY A 149 -0.34 -12.10 35.80
C GLY A 149 0.78 -13.13 35.71
N GLU A 150 0.47 -14.39 35.41
CA GLU A 150 1.45 -15.46 35.24
C GLU A 150 2.32 -15.28 33.99
N ILE A 151 1.73 -14.82 32.87
CA ILE A 151 2.45 -14.48 31.64
C ILE A 151 3.32 -13.22 31.85
N GLY A 152 2.87 -12.31 32.70
CA GLY A 152 3.46 -11.01 32.97
C GLY A 152 2.98 -9.93 31.99
N TYR A 153 2.51 -8.80 32.55
CA TYR A 153 2.01 -7.67 31.76
C TYR A 153 3.11 -6.97 30.94
N PRO A 154 2.77 -6.31 29.83
CA PRO A 154 1.45 -6.29 29.19
C PRO A 154 1.14 -7.59 28.46
N VAL A 155 -0.15 -7.87 28.33
CA VAL A 155 -0.65 -9.03 27.59
C VAL A 155 -1.63 -8.61 26.49
N MET A 156 -1.78 -9.47 25.48
CA MET A 156 -2.77 -9.34 24.41
C MET A 156 -3.85 -10.40 24.56
N ILE A 157 -5.07 -9.95 24.71
CA ILE A 157 -6.27 -10.79 24.76
C ILE A 157 -6.84 -10.87 23.34
N LYS A 158 -7.04 -12.08 22.81
CA LYS A 158 -7.40 -12.30 21.41
C LYS A 158 -8.57 -13.28 21.28
N ALA A 159 -9.48 -12.98 20.35
CA ALA A 159 -10.46 -13.95 19.88
C ALA A 159 -9.77 -15.04 19.02
N SER A 160 -10.18 -16.29 19.21
CA SER A 160 -9.70 -17.44 18.41
C SER A 160 -10.13 -17.33 16.95
N ALA A 161 -11.37 -16.91 16.71
CA ALA A 161 -11.89 -16.63 15.38
C ALA A 161 -11.74 -15.15 15.07
N GLY A 162 -11.29 -14.79 13.86
CA GLY A 162 -11.24 -13.41 13.39
C GLY A 162 -9.89 -12.98 12.84
N GLY A 163 -9.89 -11.84 12.14
CA GLY A 163 -8.75 -11.19 11.53
C GLY A 163 -8.89 -9.68 11.58
N GLY A 164 -7.84 -8.94 11.16
CA GLY A 164 -7.89 -7.48 11.04
C GLY A 164 -8.01 -6.71 12.37
N GLY A 165 -7.57 -7.32 13.49
CA GLY A 165 -7.56 -6.64 14.81
C GLY A 165 -8.88 -6.64 15.57
N LYS A 166 -9.96 -7.22 15.04
CA LYS A 166 -11.23 -7.36 15.75
C LYS A 166 -11.11 -8.42 16.86
N GLY A 167 -11.67 -8.14 18.04
CA GLY A 167 -11.60 -9.03 19.20
C GLY A 167 -10.22 -9.07 19.87
N MET A 168 -9.38 -8.04 19.68
CA MET A 168 -8.07 -7.90 20.30
C MET A 168 -8.06 -6.73 21.29
N ARG A 169 -7.49 -6.96 22.50
CA ARG A 169 -7.32 -5.93 23.52
C ARG A 169 -5.97 -6.11 24.22
N ILE A 170 -5.28 -5.00 24.45
CA ILE A 170 -4.07 -4.98 25.27
C ILE A 170 -4.50 -4.70 26.71
N ALA A 171 -3.90 -5.43 27.65
CA ALA A 171 -4.09 -5.20 29.07
C ALA A 171 -2.74 -4.99 29.75
N TRP A 172 -2.63 -3.95 30.56
CA TRP A 172 -1.44 -3.55 31.30
C TRP A 172 -1.51 -3.93 32.78
N ASN A 173 -2.69 -4.36 33.23
CA ASN A 173 -2.95 -4.75 34.64
C ASN A 173 -4.19 -5.68 34.70
N ASP A 174 -4.45 -6.21 35.91
CA ASP A 174 -5.55 -7.14 36.17
C ASP A 174 -6.95 -6.56 35.85
N ALA A 175 -7.17 -5.27 36.08
CA ALA A 175 -8.45 -4.64 35.82
C ALA A 175 -8.74 -4.59 34.32
N GLU A 176 -7.74 -4.15 33.54
CA GLU A 176 -7.81 -4.10 32.08
C GLU A 176 -7.91 -5.52 31.48
N ALA A 177 -7.28 -6.52 32.10
CA ALA A 177 -7.39 -7.91 31.65
C ALA A 177 -8.81 -8.45 31.78
N ARG A 178 -9.51 -8.15 32.91
CA ARG A 178 -10.91 -8.54 33.09
C ARG A 178 -11.85 -7.86 32.11
N GLU A 179 -11.71 -6.54 31.96
CA GLU A 179 -12.52 -5.76 31.02
C GLU A 179 -12.27 -6.19 29.56
N GLY A 180 -10.99 -6.33 29.20
CA GLY A 180 -10.57 -6.75 27.87
C GLY A 180 -11.07 -8.15 27.50
N PHE A 181 -11.05 -9.10 28.42
CA PHE A 181 -11.60 -10.42 28.21
C PHE A 181 -13.09 -10.40 27.89
N GLN A 182 -13.89 -9.69 28.70
CA GLN A 182 -15.33 -9.60 28.49
C GLN A 182 -15.68 -8.90 27.18
N SER A 183 -14.98 -7.80 26.88
CA SER A 183 -15.17 -7.02 25.65
C SER A 183 -14.81 -7.85 24.41
N SER A 184 -13.66 -8.52 24.41
CA SER A 184 -13.21 -9.36 23.30
C SER A 184 -14.15 -10.55 23.06
N LYS A 185 -14.66 -11.17 24.13
CA LYS A 185 -15.60 -12.29 24.07
C LYS A 185 -16.93 -11.87 23.43
N ASN A 186 -17.46 -10.71 23.84
CA ASN A 186 -18.71 -10.17 23.29
C ASN A 186 -18.57 -9.81 21.81
N GLU A 187 -17.49 -9.15 21.45
CA GLU A 187 -17.19 -8.76 20.06
C GLU A 187 -16.99 -9.98 19.16
N ALA A 188 -16.25 -10.99 19.64
CA ALA A 188 -16.00 -12.23 18.91
C ALA A 188 -17.30 -13.01 18.65
N LYS A 189 -18.15 -13.12 19.65
CA LYS A 189 -19.45 -13.78 19.53
C LYS A 189 -20.37 -13.07 18.54
N ALA A 190 -20.41 -11.73 18.59
CA ALA A 190 -21.25 -10.93 17.70
C ALA A 190 -20.76 -10.96 16.25
N SER A 191 -19.43 -10.90 16.03
CA SER A 191 -18.84 -10.78 14.70
C SER A 191 -18.57 -12.10 14.01
N PHE A 192 -18.25 -13.17 14.76
CA PHE A 192 -17.75 -14.44 14.21
C PHE A 192 -18.54 -15.67 14.69
N GLY A 193 -19.45 -15.51 15.65
CA GLY A 193 -20.20 -16.64 16.23
C GLY A 193 -19.37 -17.54 17.14
N ASP A 194 -18.09 -17.26 17.37
CA ASP A 194 -17.15 -18.00 18.20
C ASP A 194 -16.64 -17.07 19.32
N ASP A 195 -16.81 -17.47 20.58
CA ASP A 195 -16.46 -16.66 21.75
C ASP A 195 -15.19 -17.14 22.47
N ARG A 196 -14.42 -18.04 21.84
CA ARG A 196 -13.17 -18.55 22.40
C ARG A 196 -12.11 -17.45 22.43
N ILE A 197 -11.51 -17.24 23.61
CA ILE A 197 -10.47 -16.23 23.85
C ILE A 197 -9.20 -16.93 24.31
N PHE A 198 -8.06 -16.42 23.88
CA PHE A 198 -6.74 -16.78 24.39
C PHE A 198 -5.93 -15.53 24.75
N ILE A 199 -4.90 -15.70 25.56
CA ILE A 199 -4.06 -14.60 26.08
C ILE A 199 -2.60 -14.89 25.78
N GLU A 200 -1.90 -13.89 25.29
CA GLU A 200 -0.48 -13.94 24.96
C GLU A 200 0.28 -12.76 25.53
N LYS A 201 1.58 -12.90 25.69
CA LYS A 201 2.46 -11.77 25.97
C LYS A 201 2.34 -10.72 24.88
N PHE A 202 2.16 -9.47 25.26
CA PHE A 202 2.24 -8.35 24.32
C PHE A 202 3.69 -7.95 24.15
N VAL A 203 4.20 -8.03 22.92
CA VAL A 203 5.54 -7.59 22.55
C VAL A 203 5.52 -6.08 22.33
N THR A 204 6.31 -5.34 23.09
CA THR A 204 6.42 -3.89 22.95
C THR A 204 7.40 -3.51 21.84
N GLN A 205 7.10 -2.45 21.08
CA GLN A 205 7.89 -1.99 19.94
C GLN A 205 8.24 -3.12 18.95
N PRO A 206 7.26 -3.90 18.52
CA PRO A 206 7.51 -5.09 17.73
C PRO A 206 7.92 -4.73 16.31
N ARG A 207 8.71 -5.59 15.70
CA ARG A 207 8.91 -5.66 14.25
C ARG A 207 8.13 -6.83 13.69
N HIS A 208 7.57 -6.65 12.52
CA HIS A 208 6.95 -7.70 11.74
C HIS A 208 7.94 -8.16 10.68
N ILE A 209 8.54 -9.31 10.92
CA ILE A 209 9.52 -9.89 10.00
C ILE A 209 9.05 -11.27 9.59
N GLU A 210 9.15 -11.59 8.33
CA GLU A 210 8.64 -12.83 7.78
C GLU A 210 9.69 -13.56 6.96
N ILE A 211 9.62 -14.90 6.96
CA ILE A 211 10.53 -15.76 6.21
C ILE A 211 9.82 -16.35 5.00
N GLN A 212 10.34 -16.10 3.80
CA GLN A 212 9.89 -16.78 2.60
C GLN A 212 10.35 -18.23 2.60
N VAL A 213 9.43 -19.17 2.52
CA VAL A 213 9.74 -20.59 2.31
C VAL A 213 9.34 -21.03 0.90
N LEU A 214 10.06 -22.01 0.38
CA LEU A 214 9.78 -22.68 -0.88
C LEU A 214 10.01 -24.18 -0.71
N GLY A 215 8.99 -24.97 -0.96
CA GLY A 215 9.07 -26.43 -0.86
C GLY A 215 8.74 -27.11 -2.18
N ASP A 216 9.34 -28.27 -2.45
CA ASP A 216 8.96 -29.16 -3.56
C ASP A 216 8.11 -30.35 -3.08
N ARG A 217 7.63 -31.16 -4.01
CA ARG A 217 6.85 -32.36 -3.72
C ARG A 217 7.71 -33.59 -3.33
N HIS A 218 9.03 -33.42 -3.29
CA HIS A 218 10.03 -34.46 -2.99
C HIS A 218 10.55 -34.35 -1.55
N GLY A 219 10.06 -33.37 -0.78
CA GLY A 219 10.41 -33.15 0.62
C GLY A 219 11.54 -32.14 0.85
N THR A 220 12.05 -31.52 -0.20
CA THR A 220 12.98 -30.40 -0.06
C THR A 220 12.20 -29.14 0.30
N VAL A 221 12.61 -28.48 1.40
CA VAL A 221 12.06 -27.18 1.81
C VAL A 221 13.23 -26.26 2.15
N LEU A 222 13.25 -25.08 1.54
CA LEU A 222 14.27 -24.05 1.69
C LEU A 222 13.64 -22.75 2.21
N HIS A 223 14.45 -21.92 2.87
CA HIS A 223 14.10 -20.52 3.11
C HIS A 223 14.86 -19.59 2.17
N LEU A 224 14.24 -18.51 1.74
CA LEU A 224 14.77 -17.56 0.78
C LEU A 224 15.07 -16.19 1.42
N GLY A 225 15.42 -16.19 2.71
CA GLY A 225 15.63 -14.98 3.49
C GLY A 225 14.33 -14.38 4.03
N GLU A 226 14.51 -13.25 4.68
CA GLU A 226 13.42 -12.51 5.31
C GLU A 226 12.98 -11.28 4.53
N ARG A 227 11.79 -10.80 4.91
CA ARG A 227 11.27 -9.47 4.58
C ARG A 227 10.92 -8.72 5.86
N GLU A 228 11.25 -7.45 5.92
CA GLU A 228 10.84 -6.50 6.96
C GLU A 228 9.52 -5.85 6.53
N CYS A 229 8.47 -6.06 7.30
CA CYS A 229 7.11 -5.62 6.97
C CYS A 229 6.49 -4.73 8.07
N SER A 230 7.32 -4.03 8.84
CA SER A 230 6.86 -3.25 10.00
C SER A 230 6.14 -1.95 9.63
N ILE A 231 6.33 -1.41 8.42
CA ILE A 231 5.59 -0.21 8.02
C ILE A 231 4.17 -0.59 7.63
N GLN A 232 3.28 -0.46 8.59
CA GLN A 232 1.88 -0.92 8.50
C GLN A 232 0.92 0.16 8.96
N ARG A 233 -0.27 0.17 8.38
CA ARG A 233 -1.40 0.97 8.83
C ARG A 233 -2.58 0.04 9.13
N ARG A 234 -3.04 0.03 10.38
CA ARG A 234 -4.15 -0.87 10.81
C ARG A 234 -3.90 -2.34 10.44
N ASN A 235 -2.68 -2.82 10.66
CA ASN A 235 -2.18 -4.16 10.29
C ASN A 235 -2.11 -4.45 8.78
N GLN A 236 -2.28 -3.44 7.92
CA GLN A 236 -2.05 -3.55 6.48
C GLN A 236 -0.65 -3.05 6.15
N LYS A 237 0.15 -3.89 5.52
CA LYS A 237 1.50 -3.56 5.06
C LYS A 237 1.44 -2.46 3.99
N VAL A 238 2.36 -1.51 4.04
CA VAL A 238 2.42 -0.35 3.12
C VAL A 238 3.76 -0.24 2.43
N ILE A 239 4.85 -0.50 3.17
CA ILE A 239 6.22 -0.55 2.65
C ILE A 239 6.89 -1.78 3.23
N GLU A 240 7.55 -2.54 2.36
CA GLU A 240 8.29 -3.74 2.69
C GLU A 240 9.70 -3.64 2.14
N GLU A 241 10.64 -4.31 2.79
CA GLU A 241 12.02 -4.40 2.32
C GLU A 241 12.64 -5.78 2.56
N ALA A 242 13.62 -6.12 1.77
CA ALA A 242 14.46 -7.31 1.93
C ALA A 242 15.93 -6.95 1.65
N PRO A 243 16.85 -7.42 2.52
CA PRO A 243 16.64 -8.05 3.81
C PRO A 243 16.16 -7.07 4.90
N SER A 244 15.98 -7.52 6.15
CA SER A 244 15.65 -6.63 7.27
C SER A 244 16.90 -5.86 7.76
N PRO A 245 16.80 -4.54 8.01
CA PRO A 245 17.90 -3.75 8.57
C PRO A 245 18.19 -4.08 10.04
N PHE A 246 17.36 -4.92 10.67
CA PHE A 246 17.42 -5.22 12.08
C PHE A 246 18.08 -6.56 12.39
N LEU A 247 17.91 -7.57 11.53
CA LEU A 247 18.41 -8.91 11.79
C LEU A 247 19.92 -9.03 11.53
N ASP A 248 20.60 -9.67 12.47
CA ASP A 248 21.95 -10.18 12.23
C ASP A 248 21.90 -11.55 11.51
N PRO A 249 23.04 -12.03 10.97
CA PRO A 249 23.10 -13.31 10.26
C PRO A 249 22.70 -14.51 11.10
N GLU A 250 22.92 -14.49 12.41
CA GLU A 250 22.59 -15.59 13.32
C GLU A 250 21.08 -15.67 13.54
N THR A 251 20.43 -14.55 13.84
CA THR A 251 18.97 -14.48 13.99
C THR A 251 18.25 -14.83 12.69
N ARG A 252 18.73 -14.33 11.54
CA ARG A 252 18.21 -14.68 10.22
C ARG A 252 18.23 -16.18 9.99
N ARG A 253 19.37 -16.82 10.26
CA ARG A 253 19.52 -18.27 10.10
C ARG A 253 18.58 -19.03 11.02
N ALA A 254 18.50 -18.65 12.30
CA ALA A 254 17.63 -19.30 13.28
C ALA A 254 16.14 -19.20 12.90
N MET A 255 15.70 -18.02 12.45
CA MET A 255 14.33 -17.83 11.93
C MET A 255 14.07 -18.68 10.69
N GLY A 256 15.02 -18.72 9.75
CA GLY A 256 14.94 -19.54 8.55
C GLY A 256 14.82 -21.03 8.86
N GLU A 257 15.65 -21.55 9.76
CA GLU A 257 15.62 -22.95 10.19
C GLU A 257 14.27 -23.32 10.84
N GLN A 258 13.73 -22.45 11.70
CA GLN A 258 12.42 -22.67 12.31
C GLN A 258 11.28 -22.60 11.28
N ALA A 259 11.34 -21.69 10.32
CA ALA A 259 10.35 -21.62 9.23
C ALA A 259 10.36 -22.88 8.37
N VAL A 260 11.55 -23.42 8.04
CA VAL A 260 11.70 -24.69 7.32
C VAL A 260 11.18 -25.85 8.15
N ALA A 261 11.46 -25.90 9.48
CA ALA A 261 10.95 -26.94 10.36
C ALA A 261 9.41 -26.97 10.38
N LEU A 262 8.77 -25.81 10.49
CA LEU A 262 7.31 -25.69 10.43
C LEU A 262 6.75 -26.17 9.11
N ALA A 263 7.31 -25.71 7.99
CA ALA A 263 6.86 -26.11 6.68
C ALA A 263 6.99 -27.63 6.45
N LYS A 264 8.08 -28.25 6.91
CA LYS A 264 8.25 -29.72 6.88
C LYS A 264 7.22 -30.44 7.74
N ALA A 265 6.88 -29.92 8.92
CA ALA A 265 5.89 -30.52 9.82
C ALA A 265 4.49 -30.65 9.19
N VAL A 266 4.16 -29.78 8.23
CA VAL A 266 2.88 -29.81 7.50
C VAL A 266 3.01 -30.36 6.07
N ASN A 267 4.14 -30.97 5.73
CA ASN A 267 4.43 -31.47 4.37
C ASN A 267 4.22 -30.40 3.29
N TYR A 268 4.69 -29.18 3.55
CA TYR A 268 4.48 -28.03 2.70
C TYR A 268 5.24 -28.14 1.38
N HIS A 269 4.57 -27.81 0.30
CA HIS A 269 5.21 -27.55 -1.00
C HIS A 269 4.62 -26.25 -1.60
N SER A 270 5.29 -25.67 -2.59
CA SER A 270 5.00 -24.35 -3.17
C SER A 270 5.64 -23.21 -2.37
N ALA A 271 5.39 -21.96 -2.78
CA ALA A 271 5.80 -20.79 -2.02
C ALA A 271 4.85 -20.55 -0.84
N GLY A 272 5.41 -20.21 0.30
CA GLY A 272 4.67 -19.82 1.50
C GLY A 272 5.52 -18.90 2.36
N THR A 273 4.90 -18.33 3.40
CA THR A 273 5.58 -17.36 4.27
C THR A 273 5.26 -17.64 5.71
N VAL A 274 6.30 -17.67 6.56
CA VAL A 274 6.15 -17.77 8.01
C VAL A 274 6.39 -16.41 8.63
N GLU A 275 5.37 -15.84 9.24
CA GLU A 275 5.39 -14.52 9.85
C GLU A 275 5.79 -14.60 11.33
N PHE A 276 6.68 -13.69 11.73
CA PHE A 276 7.17 -13.57 13.09
C PHE A 276 7.02 -12.13 13.61
N ILE A 277 6.79 -12.04 14.92
CA ILE A 277 7.00 -10.80 15.65
C ILE A 277 8.34 -10.85 16.33
N VAL A 278 9.14 -9.77 16.20
CA VAL A 278 10.50 -9.69 16.72
C VAL A 278 10.58 -8.53 17.70
N ASP A 279 11.10 -8.77 18.91
CA ASP A 279 11.29 -7.72 19.92
C ASP A 279 12.62 -6.95 19.74
N GLY A 280 12.83 -5.92 20.56
CA GLY A 280 14.04 -5.10 20.52
C GLY A 280 15.34 -5.85 20.90
N ALA A 281 15.24 -7.02 21.53
CA ALA A 281 16.35 -7.90 21.86
C ALA A 281 16.59 -9.01 20.81
N ARG A 282 15.85 -8.97 19.70
CA ARG A 282 15.83 -9.98 18.62
C ARG A 282 15.28 -11.34 19.04
N ASN A 283 14.51 -11.42 20.12
CA ASN A 283 13.69 -12.60 20.34
C ASN A 283 12.55 -12.58 19.32
N PHE A 284 12.30 -13.71 18.68
CA PHE A 284 11.28 -13.81 17.65
C PHE A 284 10.26 -14.90 17.98
N TYR A 285 9.03 -14.65 17.59
CA TYR A 285 7.90 -15.50 17.93
C TYR A 285 6.96 -15.65 16.73
N PHE A 286 6.55 -16.85 16.45
CA PHE A 286 5.64 -17.22 15.39
C PHE A 286 4.29 -16.50 15.53
N LEU A 287 3.82 -15.89 14.47
CA LEU A 287 2.48 -15.31 14.37
C LEU A 287 1.54 -16.22 13.59
N GLU A 288 1.86 -16.46 12.33
CA GLU A 288 1.07 -17.28 11.42
C GLU A 288 1.91 -17.75 10.24
N MET A 289 1.38 -18.73 9.49
CA MET A 289 1.94 -19.13 8.21
C MET A 289 0.92 -18.86 7.12
N ASN A 290 1.30 -18.00 6.17
CA ASN A 290 0.51 -17.77 4.97
C ASN A 290 0.84 -18.83 3.92
N THR A 291 -0.18 -19.64 3.61
CA THR A 291 -0.04 -20.80 2.71
C THR A 291 -0.28 -20.40 1.25
N ARG A 292 0.36 -19.32 0.82
CA ARG A 292 0.23 -18.72 -0.51
C ARG A 292 1.44 -17.84 -0.84
N LEU A 293 1.49 -17.38 -2.09
CA LEU A 293 2.36 -16.29 -2.45
C LEU A 293 1.93 -15.00 -1.74
N GLN A 294 2.87 -14.22 -1.23
CA GLN A 294 2.59 -12.92 -0.60
C GLN A 294 2.59 -11.79 -1.64
N VAL A 295 1.94 -10.66 -1.29
CA VAL A 295 1.95 -9.44 -2.11
C VAL A 295 3.38 -8.98 -2.35
N GLU A 296 4.17 -8.95 -1.29
CA GLU A 296 5.54 -8.44 -1.18
C GLU A 296 6.64 -9.43 -1.68
N HIS A 297 6.26 -10.50 -2.40
CA HIS A 297 7.23 -11.42 -2.99
C HIS A 297 8.28 -10.77 -3.91
N PRO A 298 8.00 -9.62 -4.58
CA PRO A 298 8.97 -9.00 -5.47
C PRO A 298 10.28 -8.60 -4.80
N VAL A 299 10.27 -8.19 -3.53
CA VAL A 299 11.53 -7.82 -2.85
C VAL A 299 12.42 -9.04 -2.63
N THR A 300 11.85 -10.20 -2.32
CA THR A 300 12.60 -11.46 -2.26
C THR A 300 13.15 -11.85 -3.62
N GLU A 301 12.34 -11.72 -4.69
CA GLU A 301 12.79 -12.02 -6.06
C GLU A 301 13.96 -11.13 -6.49
N LEU A 302 13.92 -9.85 -6.15
CA LEU A 302 14.96 -8.89 -6.51
C LEU A 302 16.30 -9.19 -5.81
N VAL A 303 16.28 -9.60 -4.53
CA VAL A 303 17.52 -9.88 -3.79
C VAL A 303 18.04 -11.32 -3.99
N THR A 304 17.19 -12.26 -4.44
CA THR A 304 17.61 -13.65 -4.68
C THR A 304 17.85 -13.98 -6.15
N GLY A 305 17.32 -13.15 -7.06
CA GLY A 305 17.31 -13.43 -8.50
C GLY A 305 16.36 -14.55 -8.93
N LEU A 306 15.52 -15.06 -8.02
CA LEU A 306 14.54 -16.12 -8.31
C LEU A 306 13.20 -15.53 -8.74
N ASP A 307 12.48 -16.18 -9.65
CA ASP A 307 11.07 -15.91 -9.93
C ASP A 307 10.19 -16.91 -9.17
N LEU A 308 9.53 -16.46 -8.11
CA LEU A 308 8.73 -17.34 -7.24
C LEU A 308 7.51 -17.92 -7.95
N VAL A 309 6.91 -17.19 -8.88
CA VAL A 309 5.78 -17.69 -9.68
C VAL A 309 6.27 -18.83 -10.61
N GLU A 310 7.45 -18.70 -11.21
CA GLU A 310 8.06 -19.77 -12.00
C GLU A 310 8.33 -21.00 -11.13
N GLN A 311 8.91 -20.82 -9.93
CA GLN A 311 9.17 -21.93 -9.02
C GLN A 311 7.86 -22.62 -8.59
N MET A 312 6.81 -21.88 -8.30
CA MET A 312 5.49 -22.45 -7.98
C MET A 312 4.95 -23.30 -9.13
N ILE A 313 5.05 -22.83 -10.37
CA ILE A 313 4.60 -23.57 -11.56
C ILE A 313 5.42 -24.85 -11.76
N ARG A 314 6.76 -24.80 -11.61
CA ARG A 314 7.67 -25.95 -11.73
C ARG A 314 7.38 -27.00 -10.65
N VAL A 315 7.25 -26.59 -9.40
CA VAL A 315 6.90 -27.47 -8.28
C VAL A 315 5.52 -28.12 -8.51
N ALA A 316 4.54 -27.36 -8.97
CA ALA A 316 3.21 -27.89 -9.29
C ALA A 316 3.24 -28.91 -10.44
N ALA A 317 4.14 -28.72 -11.40
CA ALA A 317 4.42 -29.69 -12.48
C ALA A 317 5.16 -30.96 -12.00
N GLY A 318 5.58 -31.03 -10.73
CA GLY A 318 6.28 -32.17 -10.14
C GLY A 318 7.80 -32.10 -10.23
N GLU A 319 8.37 -30.97 -10.63
CA GLU A 319 9.83 -30.78 -10.68
C GLU A 319 10.37 -30.63 -9.24
N ALA A 320 11.57 -31.16 -8.99
CA ALA A 320 12.33 -30.88 -7.77
C ALA A 320 12.97 -29.49 -7.87
N LEU A 321 13.26 -28.88 -6.72
CA LEU A 321 14.03 -27.64 -6.68
C LEU A 321 15.43 -27.89 -7.27
N SER A 322 15.87 -27.01 -8.17
CA SER A 322 17.15 -27.14 -8.88
C SER A 322 18.34 -26.55 -8.14
N PHE A 323 18.13 -26.06 -6.90
CA PHE A 323 19.13 -25.43 -6.05
C PHE A 323 18.95 -25.87 -4.59
N ALA A 324 20.02 -25.78 -3.81
CA ALA A 324 20.07 -26.10 -2.38
C ALA A 324 20.04 -24.83 -1.53
N GLN A 325 19.96 -24.98 -0.20
CA GLN A 325 19.95 -23.83 0.71
C GLN A 325 21.22 -22.97 0.59
N ASP A 326 22.37 -23.58 0.39
CA ASP A 326 23.66 -22.86 0.29
C ASP A 326 23.81 -22.08 -1.03
N ASP A 327 22.96 -22.36 -2.03
CA ASP A 327 22.91 -21.60 -3.28
C ASP A 327 22.07 -20.32 -3.16
N VAL A 328 21.25 -20.20 -2.12
CA VAL A 328 20.42 -19.02 -1.88
C VAL A 328 21.26 -17.88 -1.30
N THR A 329 21.50 -16.88 -2.09
CA THR A 329 22.23 -15.67 -1.70
C THR A 329 21.28 -14.47 -1.70
N LEU A 330 21.51 -13.53 -0.79
CA LEU A 330 20.83 -12.23 -0.77
C LEU A 330 21.82 -11.20 -1.33
N ASP A 331 21.53 -10.67 -2.51
CA ASP A 331 22.36 -9.69 -3.20
C ASP A 331 21.68 -8.31 -3.16
N GLY A 332 22.39 -7.33 -2.61
CA GLY A 332 21.89 -5.97 -2.47
C GLY A 332 20.71 -5.83 -1.52
N TRP A 333 19.84 -4.88 -1.82
CA TRP A 333 18.67 -4.50 -1.02
C TRP A 333 17.50 -4.13 -1.90
N ALA A 334 16.30 -4.57 -1.56
CA ALA A 334 15.08 -4.22 -2.28
C ALA A 334 14.06 -3.58 -1.34
N VAL A 335 13.35 -2.57 -1.83
CA VAL A 335 12.24 -1.89 -1.15
C VAL A 335 11.01 -1.94 -2.06
N GLU A 336 9.86 -2.29 -1.51
CA GLU A 336 8.55 -2.22 -2.17
C GLU A 336 7.71 -1.14 -1.53
N SER A 337 7.01 -0.36 -2.33
CA SER A 337 5.98 0.59 -1.93
C SER A 337 4.66 0.21 -2.57
N ARG A 338 3.64 -0.01 -1.75
CA ARG A 338 2.29 -0.30 -2.24
C ARG A 338 1.56 1.00 -2.55
N LEU A 339 1.33 1.25 -3.83
CA LEU A 339 0.51 2.36 -4.28
C LEU A 339 -0.97 1.97 -4.17
N TYR A 340 -1.68 2.65 -3.26
CA TYR A 340 -3.12 2.47 -3.03
C TYR A 340 -3.92 3.68 -3.50
N ALA A 341 -5.13 3.42 -3.99
CA ALA A 341 -6.16 4.41 -4.22
C ALA A 341 -6.81 4.80 -2.88
N GLU A 342 -6.03 5.45 -2.02
CA GLU A 342 -6.40 5.92 -0.69
C GLU A 342 -5.87 7.34 -0.50
N ASP A 343 -6.71 8.24 -0.03
CA ASP A 343 -6.33 9.64 0.19
C ASP A 343 -5.70 9.83 1.58
N PRO A 344 -4.38 10.05 1.69
CA PRO A 344 -3.70 10.16 2.97
C PRO A 344 -4.10 11.43 3.75
N TYR A 345 -4.52 12.50 3.06
CA TYR A 345 -5.00 13.74 3.69
C TYR A 345 -6.39 13.58 4.30
N ARG A 346 -7.12 12.54 3.93
CA ARG A 346 -8.43 12.18 4.46
C ARG A 346 -8.37 10.88 5.27
N ASN A 347 -7.31 10.70 6.05
CA ASN A 347 -7.08 9.52 6.88
C ASN A 347 -7.11 8.20 6.07
N PHE A 348 -6.55 8.22 4.85
CA PHE A 348 -6.49 7.09 3.93
C PHE A 348 -7.85 6.52 3.57
N LEU A 349 -8.84 7.37 3.41
CA LEU A 349 -10.13 6.94 2.87
C LEU A 349 -9.97 6.42 1.44
N PRO A 350 -10.64 5.31 1.09
CA PRO A 350 -10.61 4.77 -0.26
C PRO A 350 -11.11 5.79 -1.29
N SER A 351 -10.46 5.81 -2.44
CA SER A 351 -10.84 6.64 -3.57
C SER A 351 -11.12 5.75 -4.78
N ILE A 352 -12.31 5.89 -5.34
CA ILE A 352 -12.76 5.18 -6.53
C ILE A 352 -12.84 6.15 -7.69
N GLY A 353 -12.81 5.63 -8.90
CA GLY A 353 -13.01 6.42 -10.10
C GLY A 353 -12.02 6.10 -11.20
N ARG A 354 -12.03 6.95 -12.22
CA ARG A 354 -11.23 6.77 -13.42
C ARG A 354 -9.84 7.35 -13.26
N LEU A 355 -8.81 6.58 -13.62
CA LEU A 355 -7.43 7.05 -13.74
C LEU A 355 -7.31 7.93 -14.99
N THR A 356 -7.39 9.25 -14.82
CA THR A 356 -7.27 10.21 -15.93
C THR A 356 -5.82 10.32 -16.38
N ARG A 357 -4.86 9.98 -15.51
CA ARG A 357 -3.45 9.80 -15.81
C ARG A 357 -2.89 8.65 -14.98
N TYR A 358 -2.15 7.79 -15.64
CA TYR A 358 -1.37 6.72 -15.01
C TYR A 358 -0.09 6.51 -15.82
N ARG A 359 1.02 7.06 -15.31
CA ARG A 359 2.33 6.98 -15.96
C ARG A 359 3.37 6.58 -14.93
N PRO A 360 3.63 5.28 -14.80
CA PRO A 360 4.70 4.79 -13.93
C PRO A 360 6.07 5.20 -14.48
N PRO A 361 7.11 5.27 -13.63
CA PRO A 361 8.49 5.41 -14.07
C PRO A 361 8.90 4.22 -14.95
N ALA A 362 9.92 4.41 -15.78
CA ALA A 362 10.43 3.34 -16.63
C ALA A 362 11.03 2.20 -15.80
N GLU A 363 10.63 0.96 -16.10
CA GLU A 363 11.18 -0.24 -15.47
C GLU A 363 12.57 -0.60 -16.04
N GLY A 364 13.35 -1.32 -15.26
CA GLY A 364 14.67 -1.84 -15.63
C GLY A 364 15.82 -1.14 -14.92
N PRO A 365 17.05 -1.26 -15.47
CA PRO A 365 18.23 -0.65 -14.87
C PRO A 365 18.13 0.88 -14.82
N THR A 366 18.48 1.44 -13.67
CA THR A 366 18.59 2.88 -13.43
C THR A 366 20.05 3.28 -13.17
N GLY A 367 20.31 4.55 -12.89
CA GLY A 367 21.67 5.00 -12.54
C GLY A 367 22.19 4.32 -11.27
N GLY A 368 23.53 4.25 -11.11
CA GLY A 368 24.15 3.66 -9.92
C GLY A 368 24.05 2.16 -9.77
N GLY A 369 23.69 1.45 -10.84
CA GLY A 369 23.51 -0.02 -10.82
C GLY A 369 22.20 -0.49 -10.20
N CYS A 370 21.29 0.41 -9.88
CA CYS A 370 19.97 0.09 -9.33
C CYS A 370 18.98 -0.41 -10.39
N VAL A 371 17.90 -1.04 -9.92
CA VAL A 371 16.83 -1.58 -10.79
C VAL A 371 15.47 -1.14 -10.26
N LEU A 372 14.58 -0.79 -11.17
CA LEU A 372 13.19 -0.45 -10.87
C LEU A 372 12.23 -1.45 -11.51
N ARG A 373 11.19 -1.84 -10.77
CA ARG A 373 10.12 -2.73 -11.21
C ARG A 373 8.78 -2.17 -10.77
N ASN A 374 7.76 -2.29 -11.62
CA ASN A 374 6.40 -1.87 -11.32
C ASN A 374 5.40 -2.98 -11.66
N ASP A 375 4.87 -3.67 -10.66
CA ASP A 375 3.80 -4.65 -10.84
C ASP A 375 2.46 -3.94 -10.72
N THR A 376 1.68 -3.90 -11.81
CA THR A 376 0.40 -3.19 -11.89
C THR A 376 -0.66 -4.01 -12.60
N GLY A 377 -1.92 -3.75 -12.25
CA GLY A 377 -3.09 -4.33 -12.92
C GLY A 377 -3.97 -3.29 -13.62
N VAL A 378 -3.50 -2.03 -13.70
CA VAL A 378 -4.26 -0.91 -14.26
C VAL A 378 -3.50 -0.20 -15.37
N THR A 379 -4.21 0.62 -16.14
CA THR A 379 -3.65 1.49 -17.19
C THR A 379 -4.33 2.85 -17.15
N GLU A 380 -3.71 3.84 -17.79
CA GLU A 380 -4.36 5.14 -18.01
C GLU A 380 -5.73 4.94 -18.69
N GLY A 381 -6.74 5.61 -18.17
CA GLY A 381 -8.13 5.45 -18.60
C GLY A 381 -8.89 4.32 -17.92
N GLY A 382 -8.22 3.45 -17.16
CA GLY A 382 -8.84 2.41 -16.36
C GLY A 382 -9.61 2.96 -15.16
N GLU A 383 -10.39 2.10 -14.50
CA GLU A 383 -11.22 2.48 -13.36
C GLU A 383 -10.82 1.69 -12.10
N ILE A 384 -10.73 2.39 -10.97
CA ILE A 384 -10.62 1.77 -9.65
C ILE A 384 -12.01 1.51 -9.12
N SER A 385 -12.35 0.23 -9.03
CA SER A 385 -13.67 -0.25 -8.64
C SER A 385 -13.87 -0.23 -7.13
N MET A 386 -15.09 0.04 -6.68
CA MET A 386 -15.50 -0.05 -5.27
C MET A 386 -15.58 -1.48 -4.72
N TYR A 387 -15.54 -2.49 -5.58
CA TYR A 387 -15.79 -3.89 -5.20
C TYR A 387 -14.55 -4.66 -4.74
N TYR A 388 -13.35 -4.13 -5.00
CA TYR A 388 -12.09 -4.85 -4.80
C TYR A 388 -11.08 -4.01 -4.02
N ASP A 389 -9.93 -4.62 -3.75
CA ASP A 389 -8.81 -3.96 -3.08
C ASP A 389 -8.36 -2.70 -3.84
N PRO A 390 -8.05 -1.60 -3.13
CA PRO A 390 -7.66 -0.33 -3.74
C PRO A 390 -6.24 -0.31 -4.30
N MET A 391 -5.53 -1.43 -4.35
CA MET A 391 -4.16 -1.49 -4.85
C MET A 391 -4.08 -1.14 -6.34
N VAL A 392 -3.30 -0.12 -6.65
CA VAL A 392 -3.04 0.38 -8.00
C VAL A 392 -1.80 -0.29 -8.58
N ALA A 393 -0.73 -0.34 -7.79
CA ALA A 393 0.55 -0.90 -8.19
C ALA A 393 1.43 -1.25 -6.97
N LYS A 394 2.45 -2.07 -7.22
CA LYS A 394 3.60 -2.28 -6.35
C LYS A 394 4.84 -1.76 -7.06
N LEU A 395 5.39 -0.67 -6.55
CA LEU A 395 6.65 -0.13 -7.04
C LEU A 395 7.78 -0.73 -6.21
N CYS A 396 8.76 -1.35 -6.87
CA CYS A 396 9.88 -2.01 -6.21
C CYS A 396 11.19 -1.44 -6.75
N ALA A 397 12.10 -1.08 -5.86
CA ALA A 397 13.44 -0.62 -6.19
C ALA A 397 14.48 -1.52 -5.55
N TRP A 398 15.46 -1.94 -6.34
CA TRP A 398 16.65 -2.66 -5.88
C TRP A 398 17.89 -1.78 -6.02
N GLY A 399 18.80 -1.88 -5.07
CA GLY A 399 20.10 -1.22 -5.09
C GLY A 399 21.19 -2.07 -4.44
N PRO A 400 22.47 -1.72 -4.65
CA PRO A 400 23.60 -2.44 -4.03
C PRO A 400 23.59 -2.37 -2.50
N ASP A 401 22.94 -1.36 -1.95
CA ASP A 401 22.72 -1.20 -0.51
C ASP A 401 21.32 -0.57 -0.24
N ARG A 402 20.96 -0.52 1.05
CA ARG A 402 19.65 -0.05 1.48
C ARG A 402 19.37 1.40 1.09
N LEU A 403 20.33 2.29 1.27
CA LEU A 403 20.13 3.71 0.97
C LEU A 403 19.99 3.95 -0.53
N ALA A 404 20.78 3.24 -1.35
CA ALA A 404 20.66 3.29 -2.80
C ALA A 404 19.27 2.82 -3.28
N ALA A 405 18.72 1.75 -2.67
CA ALA A 405 17.36 1.29 -2.98
C ALA A 405 16.29 2.32 -2.56
N ILE A 406 16.42 2.92 -1.36
CA ILE A 406 15.50 3.96 -0.86
C ILE A 406 15.55 5.21 -1.75
N ASP A 407 16.75 5.67 -2.13
CA ASP A 407 16.91 6.86 -2.98
C ASP A 407 16.35 6.61 -4.39
N THR A 408 16.56 5.41 -4.94
CA THR A 408 15.95 4.99 -6.21
C THR A 408 14.42 4.97 -6.11
N MET A 409 13.87 4.43 -5.02
CA MET A 409 12.43 4.46 -4.77
C MET A 409 11.89 5.88 -4.69
N LEU A 410 12.58 6.76 -3.96
CA LEU A 410 12.17 8.16 -3.80
C LEU A 410 12.10 8.89 -5.15
N HIS A 411 13.12 8.75 -6.00
CA HIS A 411 13.10 9.32 -7.34
C HIS A 411 11.99 8.72 -8.22
N ALA A 412 11.75 7.42 -8.09
CA ALA A 412 10.70 6.75 -8.84
C ALA A 412 9.30 7.22 -8.42
N LEU A 413 9.07 7.49 -7.12
CA LEU A 413 7.81 8.08 -6.62
C LEU A 413 7.62 9.52 -7.11
N ASP A 414 8.71 10.31 -7.23
CA ASP A 414 8.66 11.65 -7.81
C ASP A 414 8.25 11.61 -9.29
N ASP A 415 8.71 10.61 -10.04
CA ASP A 415 8.41 10.45 -11.46
C ASP A 415 7.04 9.78 -11.73
N PHE A 416 6.40 9.18 -10.73
CA PHE A 416 5.14 8.46 -10.90
C PHE A 416 3.95 9.42 -10.96
N GLU A 417 3.30 9.54 -12.12
CA GLU A 417 2.10 10.36 -12.27
C GLU A 417 0.81 9.51 -12.12
N VAL A 418 -0.04 9.90 -11.16
CA VAL A 418 -1.39 9.35 -10.96
C VAL A 418 -2.36 10.51 -10.78
N GLU A 419 -3.46 10.53 -11.55
CA GLU A 419 -4.50 11.56 -11.46
C GLU A 419 -5.90 10.93 -11.66
N GLY A 420 -6.91 11.62 -11.14
CA GLY A 420 -8.31 11.22 -11.24
C GLY A 420 -8.86 10.59 -9.98
N ILE A 421 -7.98 10.12 -9.10
CA ILE A 421 -8.32 9.53 -7.79
C ILE A 421 -7.38 10.08 -6.70
N GLY A 422 -7.78 10.00 -5.44
CA GLY A 422 -6.87 10.14 -4.30
C GLY A 422 -5.95 8.92 -4.21
N HIS A 423 -4.69 9.15 -3.86
CA HIS A 423 -3.66 8.09 -3.80
C HIS A 423 -2.60 8.42 -2.74
N ASN A 424 -1.92 7.39 -2.24
CA ASN A 424 -0.96 7.51 -1.14
C ASN A 424 0.48 7.87 -1.55
N LEU A 425 0.77 8.20 -2.82
CA LEU A 425 2.12 8.58 -3.28
C LEU A 425 2.79 9.65 -2.40
N PRO A 426 2.12 10.75 -1.97
CA PRO A 426 2.75 11.74 -1.11
C PRO A 426 3.22 11.18 0.23
N PHE A 427 2.43 10.28 0.80
CA PHE A 427 2.76 9.60 2.04
C PHE A 427 3.94 8.63 1.89
N LEU A 428 3.98 7.85 0.80
CA LEU A 428 5.10 6.96 0.49
C LEU A 428 6.41 7.76 0.36
N SER A 429 6.39 8.89 -0.36
CA SER A 429 7.55 9.78 -0.48
C SER A 429 7.99 10.37 0.86
N ALA A 430 7.04 10.71 1.74
CA ALA A 430 7.35 11.21 3.08
C ALA A 430 8.06 10.16 3.93
N VAL A 431 7.58 8.90 3.91
CA VAL A 431 8.21 7.80 4.66
C VAL A 431 9.62 7.52 4.14
N MET A 432 9.85 7.50 2.81
CA MET A 432 11.18 7.26 2.22
C MET A 432 12.23 8.30 2.66
N GLN A 433 11.81 9.52 2.99
CA GLN A 433 12.69 10.59 3.46
C GLN A 433 12.85 10.60 4.98
N HIS A 434 11.95 9.95 5.69
CA HIS A 434 11.92 10.02 7.15
C HIS A 434 13.18 9.44 7.77
N GLU A 435 13.86 10.20 8.66
CA GLU A 435 15.14 9.82 9.27
C GLU A 435 15.08 8.45 9.95
N ARG A 436 13.99 8.20 10.70
CA ARG A 436 13.76 6.94 11.40
C ARG A 436 13.59 5.75 10.45
N PHE A 437 12.98 5.95 9.29
CA PHE A 437 12.92 4.93 8.23
C PHE A 437 14.29 4.71 7.61
N ARG A 438 14.98 5.78 7.21
CA ARG A 438 16.30 5.71 6.59
C ARG A 438 17.36 5.08 7.49
N SER A 439 17.30 5.32 8.80
CA SER A 439 18.18 4.67 9.78
C SER A 439 17.82 3.22 10.08
N GLY A 440 16.67 2.71 9.61
CA GLY A 440 16.19 1.37 9.92
C GLY A 440 15.59 1.20 11.31
N ASN A 441 15.37 2.29 12.06
CA ASN A 441 14.75 2.24 13.38
C ASN A 441 13.22 2.26 13.28
N ILE A 442 12.66 1.18 12.74
CA ILE A 442 11.24 1.04 12.45
C ILE A 442 10.57 0.01 13.36
N THR A 443 9.29 0.20 13.62
CA THR A 443 8.42 -0.72 14.38
C THR A 443 7.04 -0.73 13.74
N THR A 444 6.17 -1.66 14.13
CA THR A 444 4.78 -1.67 13.63
C THR A 444 3.96 -0.46 14.08
N ALA A 445 4.44 0.30 15.05
CA ALA A 445 3.83 1.55 15.53
C ALA A 445 4.33 2.80 14.77
N PHE A 446 5.29 2.66 13.85
CA PHE A 446 5.95 3.77 13.16
C PHE A 446 4.97 4.83 12.65
N ILE A 447 3.93 4.43 11.91
CA ILE A 447 2.98 5.38 11.33
C ILE A 447 2.17 6.11 12.41
N ALA A 448 1.76 5.41 13.47
CA ALA A 448 1.00 6.01 14.56
C ALA A 448 1.87 6.96 15.42
N GLU A 449 3.16 6.67 15.55
CA GLU A 449 4.11 7.48 16.33
C GLU A 449 4.55 8.74 15.57
N GLU A 450 4.84 8.62 14.25
CA GLU A 450 5.36 9.72 13.44
C GLU A 450 4.26 10.59 12.81
N PHE A 451 3.04 10.05 12.67
CA PHE A 451 1.88 10.77 12.12
C PHE A 451 0.66 10.66 13.05
N PRO A 452 0.75 11.11 14.33
CA PRO A 452 -0.31 10.92 15.32
C PRO A 452 -1.63 11.63 14.95
N ASP A 453 -1.53 12.79 14.29
CA ASP A 453 -2.68 13.57 13.81
C ASP A 453 -3.07 13.25 12.36
N GLY A 454 -2.55 12.13 11.82
CA GLY A 454 -2.68 11.78 10.40
C GLY A 454 -1.70 12.53 9.51
N PHE A 455 -1.66 12.16 8.24
CA PHE A 455 -0.75 12.77 7.27
C PHE A 455 -1.30 14.12 6.80
N GLN A 456 -0.51 15.17 6.95
CA GLN A 456 -0.86 16.55 6.54
C GLN A 456 -0.04 17.06 5.35
N GLY A 457 0.79 16.19 4.74
CA GLY A 457 1.78 16.56 3.73
C GLY A 457 3.17 16.75 4.34
N VAL A 458 4.11 17.09 3.48
CA VAL A 458 5.47 17.46 3.86
C VAL A 458 5.60 18.97 3.70
N GLU A 459 5.94 19.66 4.78
CA GLU A 459 6.23 21.09 4.71
C GLU A 459 7.62 21.32 4.14
N PRO A 460 7.77 22.22 3.14
CA PRO A 460 9.07 22.52 2.58
C PRO A 460 9.98 23.24 3.59
N ASP A 461 11.17 22.75 3.78
CA ASP A 461 12.22 23.50 4.47
C ASP A 461 12.81 24.60 3.57
N ALA A 462 13.82 25.33 4.04
CA ALA A 462 14.41 26.44 3.31
C ALA A 462 15.07 26.02 1.99
N ASP A 463 15.69 24.84 1.95
CA ASP A 463 16.36 24.32 0.75
C ASP A 463 15.35 23.79 -0.25
N ALA A 464 14.33 23.07 0.19
CA ALA A 464 13.21 22.64 -0.65
C ALA A 464 12.46 23.83 -1.25
N HIS A 465 12.22 24.89 -0.48
CA HIS A 465 11.64 26.14 -1.00
C HIS A 465 12.49 26.76 -2.11
N ARG A 466 13.84 26.76 -1.98
CA ARG A 466 14.73 27.25 -3.05
C ARG A 466 14.65 26.39 -4.31
N VAL A 467 14.65 25.07 -4.16
CA VAL A 467 14.53 24.13 -5.29
C VAL A 467 13.19 24.35 -6.00
N LEU A 468 12.08 24.40 -5.26
CA LEU A 468 10.74 24.61 -5.82
C LEU A 468 10.58 26.01 -6.44
N ALA A 469 11.20 27.04 -5.86
CA ALA A 469 11.25 28.38 -6.45
C ALA A 469 12.02 28.40 -7.76
N ALA A 470 13.17 27.70 -7.84
CA ALA A 470 13.93 27.56 -9.06
C ALA A 470 13.11 26.89 -10.17
N VAL A 471 12.44 25.76 -9.86
CA VAL A 471 11.53 25.09 -10.80
C VAL A 471 10.41 26.02 -11.25
N ALA A 472 9.74 26.71 -10.32
CA ALA A 472 8.65 27.63 -10.63
C ALA A 472 9.09 28.75 -11.58
N VAL A 473 10.28 29.34 -11.34
CA VAL A 473 10.85 30.40 -12.16
C VAL A 473 11.22 29.88 -13.55
N LEU A 474 11.83 28.69 -13.66
CA LEU A 474 12.17 28.06 -14.95
C LEU A 474 10.91 27.78 -15.78
N VAL A 475 9.88 27.19 -15.18
CA VAL A 475 8.60 26.93 -15.84
C VAL A 475 7.95 28.25 -16.30
N HIS A 476 7.91 29.24 -15.40
CA HIS A 476 7.35 30.55 -15.72
C HIS A 476 8.10 31.25 -16.85
N GLN A 477 9.43 31.21 -16.82
CA GLN A 477 10.29 31.80 -17.86
C GLN A 477 9.97 31.22 -19.25
N VAL A 478 9.93 29.89 -19.36
CA VAL A 478 9.58 29.19 -20.62
C VAL A 478 8.21 29.63 -21.14
N LEU A 479 7.20 29.74 -20.24
CA LEU A 479 5.86 30.18 -20.62
C LEU A 479 5.84 31.64 -21.08
N GLN A 480 6.59 32.53 -20.43
CA GLN A 480 6.72 33.95 -20.83
C GLN A 480 7.45 34.11 -22.15
N GLU A 481 8.53 33.37 -22.37
CA GLU A 481 9.28 33.37 -23.63
C GLU A 481 8.41 32.85 -24.78
N ARG A 482 7.66 31.74 -24.57
CA ARG A 482 6.69 31.27 -25.54
C ARG A 482 5.65 32.34 -25.87
N ALA A 483 5.11 33.02 -24.86
CA ALA A 483 4.16 34.11 -25.08
C ALA A 483 4.76 35.32 -25.81
N ALA A 484 6.07 35.59 -25.65
CA ALA A 484 6.77 36.63 -26.36
C ALA A 484 7.03 36.34 -27.85
N HIS A 485 6.98 35.05 -28.26
CA HIS A 485 7.22 34.59 -29.61
C HIS A 485 5.95 34.35 -30.43
N ILE A 486 4.77 34.80 -29.95
CA ILE A 486 3.52 34.69 -30.70
C ILE A 486 3.57 35.55 -31.95
N SER A 487 3.19 35.01 -33.10
CA SER A 487 3.05 35.75 -34.36
C SER A 487 1.89 36.74 -34.32
N GLY A 488 1.92 37.80 -35.18
CA GLY A 488 0.87 38.79 -35.26
C GLY A 488 0.91 39.89 -34.19
N ILE A 489 2.08 40.16 -33.64
CA ILE A 489 2.28 41.26 -32.68
C ILE A 489 2.03 42.63 -33.40
N VAL A 490 1.06 43.38 -32.87
CA VAL A 490 0.75 44.72 -33.37
C VAL A 490 1.82 45.71 -32.91
N GLY A 491 2.35 46.52 -33.86
CA GLY A 491 3.28 47.59 -33.55
C GLY A 491 4.75 47.19 -33.48
N HIS A 492 5.13 45.98 -33.89
CA HIS A 492 6.54 45.49 -33.94
C HIS A 492 7.34 45.57 -32.63
N HIS A 493 6.69 45.73 -31.48
CA HIS A 493 7.35 45.74 -30.17
C HIS A 493 7.63 44.29 -29.73
N ARG A 494 8.92 43.93 -29.67
CA ARG A 494 9.31 42.68 -29.03
C ARG A 494 9.12 42.81 -27.51
N ARG A 495 8.33 41.91 -26.95
CA ARG A 495 8.22 41.77 -25.49
C ARG A 495 9.56 41.24 -24.93
N VAL A 496 10.17 42.01 -24.03
CA VAL A 496 11.34 41.55 -23.27
C VAL A 496 10.84 40.81 -22.02
N VAL A 497 11.24 39.55 -21.86
CA VAL A 497 10.92 38.80 -20.69
C VAL A 497 11.86 39.25 -19.55
N ALA A 498 11.28 39.51 -18.38
CA ALA A 498 12.05 39.89 -17.21
C ALA A 498 12.93 38.73 -16.72
N LYS A 499 13.98 39.07 -15.98
CA LYS A 499 14.86 38.10 -15.32
C LYS A 499 14.62 38.05 -13.81
N ASP A 500 14.04 39.11 -13.25
CA ASP A 500 13.79 39.26 -11.83
C ASP A 500 12.33 38.86 -11.52
N TRP A 501 12.18 37.92 -10.60
CA TRP A 501 10.91 37.33 -10.19
C TRP A 501 10.82 37.27 -8.69
N VAL A 502 9.59 37.31 -8.18
CA VAL A 502 9.24 36.97 -6.79
C VAL A 502 8.32 35.75 -6.82
N VAL A 503 8.77 34.68 -6.21
CA VAL A 503 7.98 33.45 -6.02
C VAL A 503 7.34 33.48 -4.65
N ARG A 504 6.02 33.35 -4.61
CA ARG A 504 5.28 33.28 -3.37
C ARG A 504 4.65 31.90 -3.19
N PHE A 505 4.95 31.29 -2.05
CA PHE A 505 4.32 30.09 -1.53
C PHE A 505 3.54 30.50 -0.26
N ASP A 506 2.24 30.40 -0.25
CA ASP A 506 1.39 30.83 0.85
C ASP A 506 1.87 32.13 1.55
N ASP A 507 2.62 32.01 2.64
CA ASP A 507 3.17 33.14 3.39
C ASP A 507 4.68 33.38 3.16
N THR A 508 5.37 32.53 2.39
CA THR A 508 6.79 32.67 2.07
C THR A 508 6.97 33.36 0.72
N GLU A 509 7.80 34.40 0.66
CA GLU A 509 8.21 35.08 -0.60
C GLU A 509 9.71 34.93 -0.78
N ILE A 510 10.11 34.54 -2.01
CA ILE A 510 11.50 34.34 -2.41
C ILE A 510 11.78 35.17 -3.65
N GLU A 511 12.74 36.09 -3.56
CA GLU A 511 13.25 36.82 -4.71
C GLU A 511 14.23 35.95 -5.49
N ALA A 512 14.08 35.89 -6.80
CA ALA A 512 14.87 35.05 -7.66
C ALA A 512 15.19 35.77 -8.99
N THR A 513 16.45 35.73 -9.42
CA THR A 513 16.93 36.29 -10.67
C THR A 513 17.51 35.18 -11.53
N ILE A 514 17.08 35.10 -12.80
CA ILE A 514 17.67 34.17 -13.78
C ILE A 514 18.94 34.79 -14.37
N GLU A 515 20.03 34.06 -14.26
CA GLU A 515 21.33 34.44 -14.83
C GLU A 515 21.84 33.35 -15.78
N ALA A 516 22.48 33.77 -16.87
CA ALA A 516 23.23 32.85 -17.72
C ALA A 516 24.71 32.84 -17.26
N LEU A 517 25.23 31.65 -16.97
CA LEU A 517 26.60 31.41 -16.55
C LEU A 517 27.28 30.50 -17.60
N GLY A 518 27.80 31.09 -18.71
CA GLY A 518 28.25 30.30 -19.85
C GLY A 518 27.10 29.60 -20.56
N GLU A 519 27.13 28.28 -20.64
CA GLU A 519 26.05 27.43 -21.21
C GLU A 519 25.00 27.03 -20.18
N GLU A 520 25.25 27.28 -18.88
CA GLU A 520 24.36 26.93 -17.79
C GLU A 520 23.40 28.07 -17.41
N THR A 521 22.25 27.72 -16.91
CA THR A 521 21.30 28.65 -16.30
C THR A 521 21.40 28.57 -14.79
N CYS A 522 21.51 29.72 -14.13
CA CYS A 522 21.57 29.81 -12.67
C CYS A 522 20.39 30.64 -12.15
N ILE A 523 19.89 30.26 -10.98
CA ILE A 523 18.93 31.04 -10.21
C ILE A 523 19.67 31.62 -9.00
N ARG A 524 19.77 32.96 -8.94
CA ARG A 524 20.27 33.69 -7.78
C ARG A 524 19.09 34.12 -6.92
N PHE A 525 19.16 33.89 -5.63
CA PHE A 525 18.17 34.30 -4.66
C PHE A 525 18.51 35.62 -3.95
N GLY A 526 17.49 36.28 -3.40
CA GLY A 526 17.66 37.57 -2.72
C GLY A 526 18.58 37.54 -1.50
N ASP A 527 18.76 36.36 -0.88
CA ASP A 527 19.72 36.13 0.21
C ASP A 527 21.16 35.91 -0.23
N GLY A 528 21.41 35.96 -1.54
CA GLY A 528 22.72 35.73 -2.14
C GLY A 528 23.03 34.28 -2.50
N GLY A 529 22.18 33.33 -2.14
CA GLY A 529 22.28 31.92 -2.55
C GLY A 529 22.12 31.77 -4.07
N MET A 530 22.75 30.73 -4.65
CA MET A 530 22.66 30.44 -6.07
C MET A 530 22.56 28.96 -6.33
N LEU A 531 21.66 28.55 -7.24
CA LEU A 531 21.53 27.19 -7.72
C LEU A 531 21.77 27.14 -9.22
N THR A 532 22.65 26.25 -9.67
CA THR A 532 22.76 25.86 -11.06
C THR A 532 21.59 25.03 -11.49
N THR A 533 21.11 25.19 -12.70
CA THR A 533 19.94 24.47 -13.21
C THR A 533 20.22 23.97 -14.63
N ALA A 534 19.86 22.71 -14.87
CA ALA A 534 19.83 22.11 -16.19
C ALA A 534 18.49 21.35 -16.37
N GLY A 535 18.06 21.19 -17.62
CA GLY A 535 16.80 20.57 -17.97
C GLY A 535 15.84 21.54 -18.64
N VAL A 536 14.80 20.99 -19.26
CA VAL A 536 13.83 21.76 -20.05
C VAL A 536 12.41 21.39 -19.66
N PHE A 537 11.60 22.39 -19.36
CA PHE A 537 10.15 22.24 -19.26
C PHE A 537 9.52 22.37 -20.65
N VAL A 538 8.75 21.37 -21.05
CA VAL A 538 7.97 21.41 -22.28
C VAL A 538 6.55 21.89 -21.94
N PRO A 539 6.07 23.04 -22.49
CA PRO A 539 4.74 23.54 -22.22
C PRO A 539 3.65 22.50 -22.56
N GLY A 540 2.83 22.19 -21.57
CA GLY A 540 1.82 21.13 -21.63
C GLY A 540 2.24 19.82 -20.98
N ALA A 541 3.52 19.64 -20.65
CA ALA A 541 3.95 18.55 -19.80
C ALA A 541 3.47 18.74 -18.37
N THR A 542 3.14 17.65 -17.73
CA THR A 542 2.64 17.59 -16.33
C THR A 542 3.72 17.08 -15.37
N HIS A 543 4.83 16.69 -15.93
CA HIS A 543 6.03 16.27 -15.21
C HIS A 543 7.27 16.80 -15.95
N ALA A 544 8.26 17.24 -15.21
CA ALA A 544 9.56 17.65 -15.75
C ALA A 544 10.69 17.16 -14.85
N ARG A 545 11.82 16.84 -15.47
CA ARG A 545 13.06 16.50 -14.79
C ARG A 545 14.08 17.60 -14.99
N PHE A 546 14.67 18.03 -13.89
CA PHE A 546 15.72 19.01 -13.82
C PHE A 546 16.93 18.43 -13.09
N VAL A 547 18.09 19.06 -13.29
CA VAL A 547 19.23 18.93 -12.37
C VAL A 547 19.37 20.29 -11.70
N ILE A 548 19.22 20.34 -10.38
CA ILE A 548 19.24 21.59 -9.60
C ILE A 548 20.30 21.46 -8.52
N GLY A 549 21.31 22.34 -8.54
CA GLY A 549 22.43 22.24 -7.59
C GLY A 549 23.25 20.94 -7.73
N GLY A 550 23.19 20.29 -8.90
CA GLY A 550 23.84 19.00 -9.15
C GLY A 550 22.95 17.76 -8.87
N GLU A 551 21.79 17.94 -8.25
CA GLU A 551 20.90 16.84 -7.87
C GLU A 551 19.74 16.66 -8.89
N PRO A 552 19.33 15.42 -9.22
CA PRO A 552 18.18 15.16 -10.07
C PRO A 552 16.87 15.49 -9.31
N VAL A 553 16.00 16.27 -9.95
CA VAL A 553 14.72 16.74 -9.41
C VAL A 553 13.61 16.45 -10.41
N GLY A 554 12.80 15.43 -10.11
CA GLY A 554 11.56 15.11 -10.84
C GLY A 554 10.37 15.81 -10.16
N VAL A 555 9.68 16.71 -10.87
CA VAL A 555 8.57 17.48 -10.31
C VAL A 555 7.32 17.34 -11.15
N LYS A 556 6.19 17.06 -10.50
CA LYS A 556 4.86 17.12 -11.12
C LYS A 556 4.39 18.57 -11.13
N ILE A 557 3.90 19.03 -12.28
CA ILE A 557 3.62 20.43 -12.57
C ILE A 557 2.20 20.56 -13.11
N ASP A 558 1.36 21.34 -12.41
CA ASP A 558 0.03 21.70 -12.91
C ASP A 558 -0.11 23.22 -12.97
N LEU A 559 -0.54 23.71 -14.12
CA LEU A 559 -0.82 25.14 -14.32
C LEU A 559 -2.27 25.43 -13.88
N THR A 560 -2.46 26.12 -12.77
CA THR A 560 -3.77 26.44 -12.19
C THR A 560 -4.02 27.94 -12.18
N GLY A 561 -4.64 28.46 -13.24
CA GLY A 561 -4.90 29.91 -13.34
C GLY A 561 -3.62 30.73 -13.30
N SER A 562 -3.35 31.41 -12.19
CA SER A 562 -2.14 32.25 -12.00
C SER A 562 -1.04 31.56 -11.17
N ALA A 563 -1.26 30.32 -10.73
CA ALA A 563 -0.30 29.56 -9.93
C ALA A 563 0.25 28.37 -10.72
N ILE A 564 1.45 27.96 -10.35
CA ILE A 564 2.08 26.72 -10.72
C ILE A 564 2.03 25.83 -9.48
N ARG A 565 1.21 24.76 -9.52
CA ARG A 565 1.21 23.74 -8.46
C ARG A 565 2.38 22.80 -8.72
N LEU A 566 3.20 22.61 -7.72
CA LEU A 566 4.39 21.76 -7.75
C LEU A 566 4.23 20.67 -6.70
N ARG A 567 4.42 19.41 -7.13
CA ARG A 567 4.40 18.25 -6.21
C ARG A 567 5.74 17.53 -6.32
N TRP A 568 6.43 17.47 -5.22
CA TRP A 568 7.77 16.89 -5.13
C TRP A 568 8.01 16.34 -3.72
N ARG A 569 8.48 15.11 -3.61
CA ARG A 569 8.85 14.47 -2.34
C ARG A 569 7.76 14.58 -1.26
N GLY A 570 6.51 14.35 -1.62
CA GLY A 570 5.37 14.45 -0.70
C GLY A 570 4.89 15.87 -0.39
N MET A 571 5.62 16.90 -0.84
CA MET A 571 5.20 18.30 -0.80
C MET A 571 4.19 18.59 -1.91
N ASP A 572 3.23 19.47 -1.64
CA ASP A 572 2.22 19.93 -2.60
C ASP A 572 2.01 21.43 -2.40
N VAL A 573 2.66 22.25 -3.22
CA VAL A 573 2.69 23.69 -3.05
C VAL A 573 2.19 24.43 -4.29
N LYS A 574 1.63 25.62 -4.07
CA LYS A 574 1.23 26.55 -5.14
C LYS A 574 2.19 27.72 -5.20
N ALA A 575 3.00 27.77 -6.27
CA ALA A 575 3.95 28.84 -6.53
C ALA A 575 3.31 29.93 -7.40
N TYR A 576 3.31 31.16 -6.93
CA TYR A 576 2.89 32.33 -7.68
C TYR A 576 4.14 33.10 -8.11
N VAL A 577 4.51 33.03 -9.37
CA VAL A 577 5.67 33.75 -9.92
C VAL A 577 5.21 35.09 -10.49
N ARG A 578 5.77 36.19 -9.96
CA ARG A 578 5.35 37.56 -10.28
C ARG A 578 6.57 38.47 -10.49
N SER A 579 6.43 39.52 -11.31
CA SER A 579 7.43 40.55 -11.29
C SER A 579 7.43 41.29 -9.93
N PRO A 580 8.53 41.90 -9.50
CA PRO A 580 8.63 42.59 -8.21
C PRO A 580 7.51 43.61 -7.98
N ARG A 581 7.15 44.36 -9.03
CA ARG A 581 6.04 45.33 -8.97
C ARG A 581 4.69 44.65 -8.73
N VAL A 582 4.40 43.53 -9.43
CA VAL A 582 3.14 42.81 -9.26
C VAL A 582 3.09 42.13 -7.89
N ALA A 583 4.19 41.60 -7.40
CA ALA A 583 4.28 41.01 -6.06
C ALA A 583 3.95 42.05 -4.98
N ALA A 584 4.52 43.25 -5.07
CA ALA A 584 4.21 44.32 -4.11
C ALA A 584 2.73 44.71 -4.12
N LEU A 585 2.09 44.77 -5.28
CA LEU A 585 0.65 45.06 -5.41
C LEU A 585 -0.24 43.91 -4.91
N ALA A 586 0.20 42.66 -5.10
CA ALA A 586 -0.55 41.48 -4.71
C ALA A 586 -0.74 41.34 -3.18
N ARG A 587 0.11 42.00 -2.39
CA ARG A 587 -0.04 42.03 -0.92
C ARG A 587 -1.34 42.74 -0.47
N TRP A 588 -1.92 43.59 -1.33
CA TRP A 588 -3.16 44.30 -1.09
C TRP A 588 -4.42 43.54 -1.53
N MET A 589 -4.24 42.36 -2.18
CA MET A 589 -5.39 41.55 -2.61
C MET A 589 -6.05 40.84 -1.43
N LEU A 590 -7.39 40.94 -1.35
CA LEU A 590 -8.17 40.22 -0.35
C LEU A 590 -8.09 38.72 -0.54
N ARG A 591 -7.84 37.98 0.52
CA ARG A 591 -7.92 36.52 0.52
C ARG A 591 -9.38 36.07 0.44
N LYS A 592 -9.71 35.20 -0.52
CA LYS A 592 -11.01 34.55 -0.58
C LYS A 592 -11.02 33.42 0.45
N LEU A 593 -11.95 33.46 1.40
CA LEU A 593 -12.18 32.39 2.33
C LEU A 593 -12.99 31.27 1.64
N PRO A 594 -12.71 29.99 1.92
CA PRO A 594 -13.52 28.88 1.44
C PRO A 594 -14.96 28.98 2.00
N PRO A 595 -15.97 28.36 1.37
CA PRO A 595 -17.32 28.28 1.91
C PRO A 595 -17.32 27.64 3.31
N ASP A 596 -18.13 28.17 4.21
CA ASP A 596 -18.34 27.57 5.54
C ASP A 596 -19.22 26.32 5.41
N THR A 597 -18.63 25.15 5.57
CA THR A 597 -19.32 23.85 5.58
C THR A 597 -19.55 23.31 6.99
N SER A 598 -19.28 24.11 8.03
CA SER A 598 -19.34 23.67 9.44
C SER A 598 -20.72 23.19 9.91
N LYS A 599 -21.77 23.51 9.14
CA LYS A 599 -23.15 23.07 9.39
C LYS A 599 -23.57 21.86 8.53
N LEU A 600 -22.66 21.24 7.85
CA LEU A 600 -22.95 20.09 6.98
C LEU A 600 -22.12 18.88 7.41
N LEU A 601 -22.75 17.71 7.47
CA LEU A 601 -22.03 16.46 7.44
C LEU A 601 -21.95 16.02 5.98
N LEU A 602 -20.76 16.07 5.43
CA LEU A 602 -20.49 15.66 4.07
C LEU A 602 -20.01 14.21 4.02
N CYS A 603 -20.35 13.51 2.95
CA CYS A 603 -19.84 12.16 2.72
C CYS A 603 -18.33 12.25 2.38
N PRO A 604 -17.46 11.66 3.20
CA PRO A 604 -16.01 11.83 3.03
C PRO A 604 -15.44 11.00 1.87
N MET A 605 -16.20 10.01 1.36
CA MET A 605 -15.76 9.09 0.32
C MET A 605 -16.95 8.57 -0.46
N PRO A 606 -16.78 8.13 -1.71
CA PRO A 606 -17.87 7.49 -2.45
C PRO A 606 -18.20 6.16 -1.77
N GLY A 607 -19.48 5.91 -1.55
CA GLY A 607 -19.92 4.68 -0.88
C GLY A 607 -21.43 4.57 -0.76
N VAL A 608 -21.90 3.56 -0.07
CA VAL A 608 -23.32 3.32 0.19
C VAL A 608 -23.61 3.57 1.66
N ILE A 609 -24.62 4.36 1.98
CA ILE A 609 -25.10 4.52 3.35
C ILE A 609 -25.68 3.19 3.82
N THR A 610 -25.09 2.58 4.84
CA THR A 610 -25.60 1.33 5.43
C THR A 610 -26.53 1.59 6.60
N ALA A 611 -26.27 2.65 7.36
CA ALA A 611 -27.12 3.04 8.50
C ALA A 611 -27.12 4.55 8.73
N ILE A 612 -28.25 5.07 9.22
CA ILE A 612 -28.39 6.42 9.76
C ILE A 612 -28.85 6.23 11.22
N MET A 613 -28.12 6.84 12.16
CA MET A 613 -28.27 6.63 13.59
C MET A 613 -28.94 7.81 14.31
N VAL A 614 -29.37 8.83 13.56
CA VAL A 614 -29.94 10.05 14.11
C VAL A 614 -31.16 10.51 13.31
N SER A 615 -32.00 11.35 13.92
CA SER A 615 -33.20 11.90 13.31
C SER A 615 -33.19 13.43 13.32
N ALA A 616 -33.98 14.05 12.42
CA ALA A 616 -34.14 15.50 12.43
C ALA A 616 -34.73 15.98 13.77
N GLY A 617 -34.18 17.05 14.30
CA GLY A 617 -34.50 17.61 15.63
C GLY A 617 -33.71 17.00 16.78
N GLU A 618 -32.91 15.96 16.56
CA GLU A 618 -32.09 15.34 17.59
C GLU A 618 -30.85 16.19 17.91
N THR A 619 -30.53 16.30 19.20
CA THR A 619 -29.28 16.92 19.67
C THR A 619 -28.22 15.84 19.74
N VAL A 620 -27.09 16.05 19.07
CA VAL A 620 -25.95 15.14 19.04
C VAL A 620 -24.76 15.73 19.77
N GLU A 621 -23.99 14.88 20.43
CA GLU A 621 -22.77 15.27 21.15
C GLU A 621 -21.52 14.99 20.30
N ALA A 622 -20.42 15.69 20.62
CA ALA A 622 -19.13 15.45 19.94
C ALA A 622 -18.71 13.99 20.04
N GLY A 623 -18.30 13.37 18.93
CA GLY A 623 -17.92 11.97 18.83
C GLY A 623 -19.10 10.99 18.66
N GLN A 624 -20.36 11.44 18.79
CA GLN A 624 -21.53 10.58 18.60
C GLN A 624 -21.60 10.05 17.16
N PRO A 625 -21.83 8.72 16.95
CA PRO A 625 -22.08 8.17 15.63
C PRO A 625 -23.34 8.75 14.99
N LEU A 626 -23.26 9.13 13.71
CA LEU A 626 -24.37 9.77 12.98
C LEU A 626 -24.85 8.91 11.81
N ALA A 627 -23.93 8.35 11.05
CA ALA A 627 -24.21 7.51 9.89
C ALA A 627 -23.06 6.54 9.65
N THR A 628 -23.31 5.45 8.93
CA THR A 628 -22.27 4.51 8.46
C THR A 628 -22.28 4.46 6.95
N VAL A 629 -21.09 4.62 6.36
CA VAL A 629 -20.84 4.50 4.92
C VAL A 629 -19.99 3.29 4.67
N GLU A 630 -20.41 2.38 3.80
CA GLU A 630 -19.62 1.26 3.31
C GLU A 630 -18.98 1.60 1.97
N ALA A 631 -17.67 1.44 1.89
CA ALA A 631 -16.90 1.51 0.65
C ALA A 631 -15.79 0.47 0.68
N MET A 632 -15.55 -0.21 -0.44
CA MET A 632 -14.46 -1.20 -0.59
C MET A 632 -14.40 -2.23 0.57
N LYS A 633 -15.56 -2.72 1.03
CA LYS A 633 -15.71 -3.66 2.15
C LYS A 633 -15.32 -3.08 3.53
N MET A 634 -15.09 -1.78 3.62
CA MET A 634 -14.84 -1.10 4.89
C MET A 634 -16.06 -0.28 5.29
N GLU A 635 -16.49 -0.45 6.53
CA GLU A 635 -17.50 0.40 7.15
C GLU A 635 -16.82 1.58 7.85
N ASN A 636 -17.26 2.79 7.50
CA ASN A 636 -16.78 4.01 8.11
C ASN A 636 -17.93 4.72 8.83
N ILE A 637 -17.74 4.92 10.13
CA ILE A 637 -18.72 5.59 10.98
C ILE A 637 -18.45 7.09 10.95
N LEU A 638 -19.39 7.85 10.40
CA LEU A 638 -19.38 9.32 10.45
C LEU A 638 -19.86 9.79 11.82
N ARG A 639 -19.10 10.67 12.45
CA ARG A 639 -19.34 11.15 13.82
C ARG A 639 -19.53 12.65 13.85
N ALA A 640 -20.26 13.14 14.85
CA ALA A 640 -20.38 14.56 15.12
C ALA A 640 -19.03 15.14 15.59
N GLU A 641 -18.59 16.20 14.96
CA GLU A 641 -17.36 16.92 15.37
C GLU A 641 -17.59 17.76 16.63
N ARG A 642 -18.81 18.22 16.82
CA ARG A 642 -19.23 19.07 17.95
C ARG A 642 -20.68 18.81 18.32
N ARG A 643 -21.08 19.29 19.48
CA ARG A 643 -22.51 19.33 19.86
C ARG A 643 -23.29 20.19 18.87
N SER A 644 -24.36 19.63 18.29
CA SER A 644 -25.19 20.27 17.27
C SER A 644 -26.61 19.71 17.30
N VAL A 645 -27.55 20.38 16.66
CA VAL A 645 -28.92 19.87 16.44
C VAL A 645 -29.04 19.47 14.98
N VAL A 646 -29.50 18.24 14.70
CA VAL A 646 -29.75 17.78 13.34
C VAL A 646 -30.94 18.51 12.77
N LYS A 647 -30.73 19.34 11.77
CA LYS A 647 -31.79 20.08 11.09
C LYS A 647 -32.52 19.17 10.07
N ARG A 648 -31.76 18.40 9.30
CA ARG A 648 -32.30 17.54 8.25
C ARG A 648 -31.36 16.34 8.00
N VAL A 649 -31.96 15.18 7.79
CA VAL A 649 -31.31 14.00 7.18
C VAL A 649 -31.56 14.07 5.68
N ALA A 650 -30.50 14.14 4.88
CA ALA A 650 -30.59 14.38 3.45
C ALA A 650 -30.68 13.08 2.63
N VAL A 651 -30.35 11.93 3.22
CA VAL A 651 -30.18 10.64 2.53
C VAL A 651 -30.84 9.50 3.32
N GLU A 652 -31.09 8.37 2.66
CA GLU A 652 -31.66 7.16 3.26
C GLU A 652 -30.64 5.99 3.21
N PRO A 653 -30.73 4.99 4.09
CA PRO A 653 -29.97 3.76 3.97
C PRO A 653 -30.16 3.10 2.60
N GLY A 654 -29.06 2.63 1.99
CA GLY A 654 -29.02 2.11 0.62
C GLY A 654 -28.70 3.15 -0.45
N THR A 655 -28.64 4.46 -0.10
CA THR A 655 -28.28 5.52 -1.05
C THR A 655 -26.77 5.46 -1.34
N SER A 656 -26.42 5.49 -2.63
CA SER A 656 -25.04 5.66 -3.08
C SER A 656 -24.71 7.14 -3.16
N LEU A 657 -23.59 7.54 -2.54
CA LEU A 657 -23.15 8.92 -2.47
C LEU A 657 -21.77 9.10 -3.09
N ALA A 658 -21.57 10.25 -3.70
CA ALA A 658 -20.27 10.75 -4.10
C ALA A 658 -19.57 11.47 -2.92
N VAL A 659 -18.31 11.81 -3.13
CA VAL A 659 -17.53 12.65 -2.19
C VAL A 659 -18.21 14.03 -2.09
N ASP A 660 -18.23 14.56 -0.85
CA ASP A 660 -18.77 15.88 -0.51
C ASP A 660 -20.29 16.03 -0.72
N GLU A 661 -21.02 14.95 -1.01
CA GLU A 661 -22.48 14.98 -0.94
C GLU A 661 -22.98 15.11 0.51
N VAL A 662 -24.04 15.88 0.68
CA VAL A 662 -24.59 16.20 2.00
C VAL A 662 -25.33 14.99 2.57
N VAL A 663 -24.89 14.49 3.73
CA VAL A 663 -25.54 13.42 4.51
C VAL A 663 -26.53 14.02 5.50
N LEU A 664 -26.09 15.01 6.28
CA LEU A 664 -26.90 15.70 7.29
C LEU A 664 -26.67 17.22 7.21
N GLU A 665 -27.69 17.98 7.58
CA GLU A 665 -27.58 19.42 7.87
C GLU A 665 -27.78 19.66 9.35
N PHE A 666 -26.95 20.54 9.93
CA PHE A 666 -27.06 20.99 11.32
C PHE A 666 -27.61 22.42 11.37
N GLU A 667 -28.19 22.81 12.53
CA GLU A 667 -28.66 24.17 12.77
C GLU A 667 -27.53 25.21 12.88
#